data_d464d13e806a24c0bd85e2dbb5917f71
#
_entry.id   d464d13e806a24c0bd85e2dbb5917f71
#
_cell.length_a   1.000
_cell.length_b   1.000
_cell.length_c   1.000
_cell.angle_alpha   90.00
_cell.angle_beta   90.00
_cell.angle_gamma   90.00
#
_symmetry.space_group_name_H-M   'P 1'
#
loop_
_entity.id
_entity.type
_entity.pdbx_description
1 polymer ?
#
loop_
_entity_poly.entity_id
_entity_poly.type
_entity_poly.pdbx_seq_one_letter_code
_entity_poly.pdbx_strand_id
1 'polypeptide(L)'
;MEFELSVKKMTLREQISFLTGKDFWHTASVDRLAVPSVMVSDGPTGLRKMNGLGTIKAICFPSAAAIASAWDKEGTRAFGEKLGDECRAERLAVLLGPGICIKRSPLCGRNFEYYSEDPFLAGTLAANYINGVQSKGVGTSLKHFACNSTEDFRFKADSIVDERALREIYLRGFEIAVRHAQPWTVMMAYNKINGKYCTENSYLMQDILRGEWGFKGLTVSDWTATADRVKALKAGLDLEMPGAGYYTISKVAKAYRDGEVSAEEIETSARRVLHLLDQSTEGSLGGAAPIWDKEADHAYAVELAKKCPVLLKNDGDLLPFAKTDKVAIIGARAKTPLVQGGGSAHINAYRVDSPYTAFENLGMDLSYAPGYDLSMLDEVNQGLLAEAKAAAEKADKVLLFVSCSDMDVQEGFDHTTMDLPRAMNALVEAVAAVNKNVAVILSTGSAVVLPWADKVGAILQTYLLGEGFGSALPALVLGEVSPSGKLAETYPKALRDVPCLRDLKVDHNCNLKFRESIFVGYRYYDTAEKEVAYPFGYGLSYSKFEYSDLKVVKADDGKVAVCFNIKNVGSMKADEIAQVYVGACFASKVYRARKELKEFARVSLEPGETANVELCLDKCAFEYYSADLDKWVTEAGTYKVMIGASSRDIRLSADIDIDSADDLSKESDYAEFAPHYFKANIAEVSDTEFYNVLGYDLDEYLPDSSDLRLTQADAIADATASKPGKRINNALDMVASIPFIPENYKKLIVDSVKTMPLNRMVHASKGIFSDNMADGIVTLLNGGTVVDMAKLMALGLPDTAKAIVVPFIQKKAVAKPKKKKGI
;
A
#
# COMPACT_ATOMS: atom_id res chain seq x y z
N MET A 1 18.41 20.00 -16.29
CA MET A 1 18.50 21.44 -15.85
C MET A 1 18.17 22.47 -16.94
N GLU A 2 17.98 22.05 -18.19
CA GLU A 2 17.62 22.97 -19.29
C GLU A 2 16.18 23.50 -19.13
N PHE A 3 15.23 22.64 -18.80
CA PHE A 3 13.83 23.05 -18.63
C PHE A 3 13.58 23.80 -17.33
N GLU A 4 14.28 23.44 -16.25
CA GLU A 4 14.18 24.15 -14.98
C GLU A 4 14.54 25.62 -15.12
N LEU A 5 15.58 25.93 -15.88
CA LEU A 5 15.98 27.33 -16.16
C LEU A 5 14.95 28.08 -17.03
N SER A 6 14.13 27.34 -17.79
CA SER A 6 13.12 27.97 -18.65
C SER A 6 11.95 28.59 -17.88
N VAL A 7 11.77 28.25 -16.58
CA VAL A 7 10.69 28.82 -15.72
C VAL A 7 10.68 30.34 -15.76
N LYS A 8 11.84 30.99 -15.79
CA LYS A 8 11.99 32.46 -15.86
C LYS A 8 11.53 33.08 -17.20
N LYS A 9 11.43 32.24 -18.25
CA LYS A 9 10.96 32.64 -19.58
C LYS A 9 9.46 32.37 -19.76
N MET A 10 8.84 31.70 -18.79
CA MET A 10 7.43 31.38 -18.80
C MET A 10 6.60 32.57 -18.33
N THR A 11 5.45 32.75 -18.96
CA THR A 11 4.41 33.62 -18.40
C THR A 11 3.83 32.98 -17.14
N LEU A 12 3.28 33.81 -16.24
CA LEU A 12 2.62 33.30 -15.04
C LEU A 12 1.57 32.21 -15.36
N ARG A 13 0.79 32.40 -16.43
CA ARG A 13 -0.22 31.42 -16.85
C ARG A 13 0.42 30.09 -17.27
N GLU A 14 1.56 30.12 -17.93
CA GLU A 14 2.31 28.91 -18.28
C GLU A 14 2.84 28.22 -17.04
N GLN A 15 3.40 28.97 -16.09
CA GLN A 15 3.84 28.41 -14.80
C GLN A 15 2.67 27.75 -14.06
N ILE A 16 1.52 28.41 -13.94
CA ILE A 16 0.32 27.85 -13.32
C ILE A 16 -0.14 26.58 -14.06
N SER A 17 0.02 26.49 -15.38
CA SER A 17 -0.36 25.29 -16.14
C SER A 17 0.43 24.05 -15.76
N PHE A 18 1.64 24.21 -15.19
CA PHE A 18 2.46 23.10 -14.68
C PHE A 18 2.00 22.59 -13.31
N LEU A 19 1.14 23.32 -12.60
CA LEU A 19 0.61 22.90 -11.31
C LEU A 19 -0.54 21.88 -11.43
N THR A 20 -0.95 21.56 -12.65
CA THR A 20 -2.02 20.60 -12.94
C THR A 20 -1.65 19.76 -14.16
N GLY A 21 -2.07 18.51 -14.19
CA GLY A 21 -1.85 17.64 -15.36
C GLY A 21 -2.48 18.18 -16.62
N LYS A 22 -1.93 17.84 -17.77
CA LYS A 22 -2.50 18.14 -19.09
C LYS A 22 -3.78 17.33 -19.36
N ASP A 23 -3.74 16.08 -18.92
CA ASP A 23 -4.81 15.10 -19.03
C ASP A 23 -4.76 14.13 -17.83
N PHE A 24 -5.24 12.92 -18.01
CA PHE A 24 -5.28 11.93 -16.93
C PHE A 24 -3.90 11.38 -16.55
N TRP A 25 -2.92 11.40 -17.49
CA TRP A 25 -1.61 10.74 -17.30
C TRP A 25 -0.40 11.62 -17.62
N HIS A 26 -0.60 12.82 -18.15
CA HIS A 26 0.50 13.62 -18.65
C HIS A 26 0.63 14.96 -17.92
N THR A 27 1.89 15.39 -17.78
CA THR A 27 2.22 16.76 -17.35
C THR A 27 1.87 17.77 -18.45
N ALA A 28 1.79 19.06 -18.10
CA ALA A 28 1.66 20.14 -19.05
C ALA A 28 2.89 20.23 -19.98
N SER A 29 2.77 21.00 -21.07
CA SER A 29 3.86 21.36 -22.01
C SER A 29 3.82 22.84 -22.36
N VAL A 30 4.98 23.38 -22.75
CA VAL A 30 5.06 24.76 -23.32
C VAL A 30 5.83 24.72 -24.63
N ASP A 31 5.10 24.56 -25.74
CA ASP A 31 5.67 24.32 -27.06
C ASP A 31 6.62 25.44 -27.53
N ARG A 32 6.33 26.72 -27.20
CA ARG A 32 7.19 27.85 -27.57
C ARG A 32 8.58 27.83 -26.90
N LEU A 33 8.71 27.09 -25.79
CA LEU A 33 9.97 26.91 -25.05
C LEU A 33 10.55 25.50 -25.23
N ALA A 34 9.94 24.72 -26.11
CA ALA A 34 10.28 23.30 -26.34
C ALA A 34 10.21 22.43 -25.06
N VAL A 35 9.42 22.82 -24.06
CA VAL A 35 9.20 22.05 -22.84
C VAL A 35 8.20 20.95 -23.14
N PRO A 36 8.58 19.66 -23.05
CA PRO A 36 7.72 18.54 -23.39
C PRO A 36 6.67 18.25 -22.31
N SER A 37 5.72 17.42 -22.67
CA SER A 37 4.83 16.73 -21.74
C SER A 37 5.35 15.32 -21.53
N VAL A 38 5.34 14.82 -20.31
CA VAL A 38 5.79 13.47 -19.97
C VAL A 38 4.65 12.66 -19.38
N MET A 39 4.68 11.33 -19.59
CA MET A 39 3.66 10.41 -19.11
C MET A 39 4.10 9.76 -17.78
N VAL A 40 3.19 9.70 -16.83
CA VAL A 40 3.28 8.87 -15.62
C VAL A 40 2.32 7.69 -15.75
N SER A 41 2.56 6.59 -15.07
CA SER A 41 1.72 5.40 -15.16
C SER A 41 1.61 4.66 -13.84
N ASP A 42 0.44 4.10 -13.57
CA ASP A 42 0.25 3.10 -12.51
C ASP A 42 1.05 1.83 -12.80
N GLY A 43 1.12 0.99 -11.79
CA GLY A 43 1.64 -0.35 -11.87
C GLY A 43 2.86 -0.60 -10.99
N PRO A 44 2.72 -0.58 -9.65
CA PRO A 44 3.83 -0.83 -8.72
C PRO A 44 4.42 -2.24 -8.85
N THR A 45 3.70 -3.17 -9.45
CA THR A 45 4.12 -4.57 -9.66
C THR A 45 3.96 -5.03 -11.12
N GLY A 46 4.04 -4.11 -12.06
CA GLY A 46 3.91 -4.31 -13.51
C GLY A 46 3.21 -3.10 -14.13
N LEU A 47 3.50 -2.78 -15.38
CA LEU A 47 3.01 -1.55 -16.01
C LEU A 47 1.51 -1.59 -16.29
N ARG A 48 0.79 -0.56 -15.84
CA ARG A 48 -0.61 -0.30 -16.21
C ARG A 48 -0.74 0.88 -17.15
N LYS A 49 0.07 0.89 -18.23
CA LYS A 49 0.03 1.96 -19.22
C LYS A 49 -1.22 1.89 -20.09
N MET A 50 -1.94 3.00 -20.15
CA MET A 50 -3.14 3.10 -21.01
C MET A 50 -2.79 3.07 -22.50
N ASN A 51 -3.59 2.34 -23.27
CA ASN A 51 -3.53 2.28 -24.73
C ASN A 51 -4.96 2.34 -25.29
N GLY A 52 -5.40 3.52 -25.66
CA GLY A 52 -6.79 3.77 -26.04
C GLY A 52 -7.74 3.57 -24.84
N LEU A 53 -8.71 2.67 -24.98
CA LEU A 53 -9.69 2.34 -23.93
C LEU A 53 -9.21 1.23 -22.98
N GLY A 54 -8.08 0.58 -23.27
CA GLY A 54 -7.50 -0.50 -22.48
C GLY A 54 -6.09 -0.17 -21.99
N THR A 55 -5.40 -1.18 -21.50
CA THR A 55 -3.99 -1.12 -21.08
C THR A 55 -3.13 -2.03 -21.93
N ILE A 56 -1.84 -1.71 -22.05
CA ILE A 56 -0.90 -2.63 -22.71
C ILE A 56 -0.83 -3.95 -21.96
N LYS A 57 -0.41 -5.02 -22.66
CA LYS A 57 0.03 -6.25 -21.99
C LYS A 57 1.41 -6.04 -21.38
N ALA A 58 1.53 -6.26 -20.09
CA ALA A 58 2.74 -6.10 -19.30
C ALA A 58 2.97 -7.31 -18.38
N ILE A 59 4.16 -7.45 -17.85
CA ILE A 59 4.46 -8.50 -16.87
C ILE A 59 3.75 -8.19 -15.57
N CYS A 60 2.99 -9.14 -15.06
CA CYS A 60 2.38 -9.08 -13.74
C CYS A 60 3.29 -9.79 -12.75
N PHE A 61 4.13 -9.04 -12.04
CA PHE A 61 5.01 -9.57 -11.00
C PHE A 61 4.23 -9.88 -9.71
N PRO A 62 4.84 -10.58 -8.74
CA PRO A 62 4.22 -10.78 -7.43
C PRO A 62 3.81 -9.44 -6.78
N SER A 63 2.71 -9.46 -6.02
CA SER A 63 2.21 -8.29 -5.28
C SER A 63 3.23 -7.80 -4.25
N ALA A 64 3.08 -6.55 -3.78
CA ALA A 64 3.97 -6.00 -2.76
C ALA A 64 3.96 -6.83 -1.47
N ALA A 65 2.80 -7.37 -1.06
CA ALA A 65 2.70 -8.29 0.07
C ALA A 65 3.51 -9.57 -0.13
N ALA A 66 3.49 -10.13 -1.35
CA ALA A 66 4.31 -11.29 -1.70
C ALA A 66 5.81 -10.95 -1.73
N ILE A 67 6.20 -9.84 -2.36
CA ILE A 67 7.60 -9.38 -2.39
C ILE A 67 8.13 -9.13 -0.97
N ALA A 68 7.31 -8.55 -0.10
CA ALA A 68 7.70 -8.30 1.28
C ALA A 68 7.99 -9.60 2.03
N SER A 69 7.26 -10.68 1.76
CA SER A 69 7.51 -11.97 2.40
C SER A 69 8.83 -12.64 1.97
N ALA A 70 9.45 -12.19 0.88
CA ALA A 70 10.79 -12.63 0.51
C ALA A 70 11.90 -12.02 1.39
N TRP A 71 11.68 -10.89 2.05
CA TRP A 71 12.68 -10.19 2.88
C TRP A 71 14.03 -10.03 2.16
N ASP A 72 14.00 -9.74 0.88
CA ASP A 72 15.16 -9.73 -0.01
C ASP A 72 15.43 -8.31 -0.52
N LYS A 73 16.40 -7.62 0.09
CA LYS A 73 16.80 -6.25 -0.27
C LYS A 73 17.31 -6.19 -1.71
N GLU A 74 18.21 -7.11 -2.07
CA GLU A 74 18.82 -7.15 -3.41
C GLU A 74 17.82 -7.61 -4.48
N GLY A 75 17.01 -8.63 -4.16
CA GLY A 75 15.93 -9.09 -5.05
C GLY A 75 14.90 -8.01 -5.32
N THR A 76 14.55 -7.19 -4.30
CA THR A 76 13.65 -6.06 -4.47
C THR A 76 14.27 -4.95 -5.33
N ARG A 77 15.58 -4.71 -5.21
CA ARG A 77 16.29 -3.79 -6.11
C ARG A 77 16.30 -4.30 -7.55
N ALA A 78 16.65 -5.56 -7.76
CA ALA A 78 16.66 -6.18 -9.10
C ALA A 78 15.25 -6.17 -9.73
N PHE A 79 14.20 -6.40 -8.94
CA PHE A 79 12.82 -6.25 -9.38
C PHE A 79 12.52 -4.81 -9.82
N GLY A 80 12.96 -3.81 -9.05
CA GLY A 80 12.86 -2.40 -9.43
C GLY A 80 13.60 -2.09 -10.74
N GLU A 81 14.77 -2.68 -10.98
CA GLU A 81 15.52 -2.54 -12.24
C GLU A 81 14.73 -3.09 -13.43
N LYS A 82 14.07 -4.24 -13.28
CA LYS A 82 13.19 -4.80 -14.32
C LYS A 82 12.03 -3.88 -14.67
N LEU A 83 11.33 -3.37 -13.68
CA LEU A 83 10.27 -2.38 -13.88
C LEU A 83 10.79 -1.11 -14.57
N GLY A 84 11.98 -0.66 -14.20
CA GLY A 84 12.63 0.48 -14.83
C GLY A 84 12.92 0.24 -16.31
N ASP A 85 13.40 -0.95 -16.68
CA ASP A 85 13.66 -1.32 -18.08
C ASP A 85 12.34 -1.38 -18.89
N GLU A 86 11.25 -1.95 -18.32
CA GLU A 86 9.93 -1.93 -18.94
C GLU A 86 9.39 -0.50 -19.14
N CYS A 87 9.53 0.37 -18.13
CA CYS A 87 9.15 1.78 -18.21
C CYS A 87 9.91 2.51 -19.34
N ARG A 88 11.22 2.25 -19.49
CA ARG A 88 12.01 2.82 -20.58
C ARG A 88 11.54 2.34 -21.95
N ALA A 89 11.27 1.05 -22.09
CA ALA A 89 10.74 0.48 -23.34
C ALA A 89 9.41 1.15 -23.73
N GLU A 90 8.58 1.46 -22.75
CA GLU A 90 7.29 2.12 -22.93
C GLU A 90 7.33 3.65 -22.83
N ARG A 91 8.52 4.25 -22.71
CA ARG A 91 8.70 5.72 -22.68
C ARG A 91 7.91 6.40 -21.56
N LEU A 92 7.97 5.84 -20.35
CA LEU A 92 7.36 6.41 -19.15
C LEU A 92 8.37 7.21 -18.33
N ALA A 93 7.94 8.36 -17.84
CA ALA A 93 8.78 9.23 -17.01
C ALA A 93 8.80 8.78 -15.54
N VAL A 94 7.63 8.40 -15.01
CA VAL A 94 7.45 8.02 -13.60
C VAL A 94 6.53 6.81 -13.50
N LEU A 95 6.93 5.84 -12.69
CA LEU A 95 6.10 4.73 -12.24
C LEU A 95 5.48 5.09 -10.89
N LEU A 96 4.15 4.98 -10.78
CA LEU A 96 3.39 5.36 -9.58
C LEU A 96 3.43 4.22 -8.52
N GLY A 97 4.55 4.11 -7.88
CA GLY A 97 4.89 3.14 -6.83
C GLY A 97 6.27 3.43 -6.24
N PRO A 98 6.63 2.72 -5.15
CA PRO A 98 5.89 1.70 -4.44
C PRO A 98 4.86 2.26 -3.45
N GLY A 99 3.86 1.43 -3.08
CA GLY A 99 2.93 1.71 -1.98
C GLY A 99 3.45 1.13 -0.67
N ILE A 100 3.51 1.96 0.40
CA ILE A 100 4.09 1.54 1.68
C ILE A 100 3.27 1.93 2.92
N CYS A 101 1.98 2.21 2.77
CA CYS A 101 1.13 2.39 3.94
C CYS A 101 1.21 1.14 4.83
N ILE A 102 1.19 1.38 6.14
CA ILE A 102 1.26 0.31 7.14
C ILE A 102 -0.03 -0.52 7.11
N LYS A 103 0.11 -1.84 7.14
CA LYS A 103 -0.99 -2.79 7.29
C LYS A 103 -1.52 -2.73 8.72
N ARG A 104 -2.30 -1.68 9.02
CA ARG A 104 -2.90 -1.43 10.33
C ARG A 104 -4.03 -2.40 10.64
N SER A 105 -4.91 -2.57 9.68
CA SER A 105 -6.07 -3.47 9.75
C SER A 105 -5.95 -4.56 8.70
N PRO A 106 -6.19 -5.83 9.03
CA PRO A 106 -6.24 -6.90 8.03
C PRO A 106 -7.39 -6.74 7.04
N LEU A 107 -8.36 -5.87 7.34
CA LEU A 107 -9.53 -5.63 6.49
C LEU A 107 -9.30 -4.61 5.38
N CYS A 108 -8.20 -3.86 5.36
CA CYS A 108 -7.95 -2.88 4.32
C CYS A 108 -7.79 -3.55 2.95
N GLY A 109 -8.63 -3.17 1.98
CA GLY A 109 -8.68 -3.78 0.66
C GLY A 109 -7.41 -3.64 -0.17
N ARG A 110 -6.56 -2.65 0.15
CA ARG A 110 -5.27 -2.40 -0.52
C ARG A 110 -4.06 -3.06 0.16
N ASN A 111 -4.26 -3.87 1.19
CA ASN A 111 -3.14 -4.56 1.85
C ASN A 111 -2.27 -5.40 0.90
N PHE A 112 -2.83 -5.92 -0.18
CA PHE A 112 -2.07 -6.69 -1.18
C PHE A 112 -0.97 -5.87 -1.86
N GLU A 113 -1.14 -4.54 -1.98
CA GLU A 113 -0.16 -3.65 -2.61
C GLU A 113 0.73 -2.90 -1.61
N TYR A 114 0.57 -3.16 -0.30
CA TYR A 114 1.43 -2.64 0.76
C TYR A 114 2.36 -3.73 1.30
N TYR A 115 3.58 -3.35 1.68
CA TYR A 115 4.59 -4.32 2.06
C TYR A 115 4.31 -4.97 3.42
N SER A 116 4.17 -4.19 4.51
CA SER A 116 4.26 -4.75 5.86
C SER A 116 3.45 -3.99 6.91
N GLU A 117 3.24 -4.63 8.06
CA GLU A 117 2.84 -3.97 9.32
C GLU A 117 4.03 -3.29 10.01
N ASP A 118 5.27 -3.59 9.59
CA ASP A 118 6.48 -3.04 10.15
C ASP A 118 7.07 -1.95 9.25
N PRO A 119 7.29 -0.73 9.77
CA PRO A 119 7.78 0.40 8.99
C PRO A 119 9.25 0.25 8.54
N PHE A 120 10.08 -0.48 9.31
CA PHE A 120 11.48 -0.70 8.94
C PHE A 120 11.57 -1.63 7.71
N LEU A 121 10.84 -2.74 7.75
CA LEU A 121 10.77 -3.68 6.62
C LEU A 121 10.20 -2.98 5.38
N ALA A 122 9.05 -2.30 5.53
CA ALA A 122 8.39 -1.60 4.42
C ALA A 122 9.30 -0.52 3.80
N GLY A 123 9.91 0.33 4.63
CA GLY A 123 10.77 1.42 4.17
C GLY A 123 12.06 0.93 3.53
N THR A 124 12.67 -0.13 4.09
CA THR A 124 13.90 -0.72 3.55
C THR A 124 13.68 -1.35 2.17
N LEU A 125 12.61 -2.12 2.01
CA LEU A 125 12.26 -2.72 0.71
C LEU A 125 11.87 -1.63 -0.30
N ALA A 126 11.11 -0.62 0.12
CA ALA A 126 10.76 0.51 -0.74
C ALA A 126 11.99 1.28 -1.23
N ALA A 127 12.96 1.54 -0.36
CA ALA A 127 14.20 2.20 -0.74
C ALA A 127 14.95 1.41 -1.83
N ASN A 128 15.03 0.08 -1.69
CA ASN A 128 15.66 -0.78 -2.69
C ASN A 128 14.89 -0.81 -4.02
N TYR A 129 13.56 -0.89 -3.97
CA TYR A 129 12.70 -0.77 -5.16
C TYR A 129 12.95 0.55 -5.89
N ILE A 130 12.90 1.68 -5.17
CA ILE A 130 13.10 3.03 -5.73
C ILE A 130 14.48 3.13 -6.38
N ASN A 131 15.53 2.69 -5.67
CA ASN A 131 16.89 2.68 -6.20
C ASN A 131 17.02 1.83 -7.46
N GLY A 132 16.31 0.68 -7.51
CA GLY A 132 16.27 -0.17 -8.71
C GLY A 132 15.64 0.54 -9.90
N VAL A 133 14.41 1.04 -9.76
CA VAL A 133 13.70 1.75 -10.83
C VAL A 133 14.47 2.99 -11.30
N GLN A 134 14.94 3.80 -10.34
CA GLN A 134 15.62 5.07 -10.65
C GLN A 134 17.02 4.86 -11.24
N SER A 135 17.67 3.70 -11.00
CA SER A 135 18.94 3.35 -11.68
C SER A 135 18.79 3.24 -13.19
N LYS A 136 17.57 3.05 -13.68
CA LYS A 136 17.27 3.01 -15.13
C LYS A 136 16.84 4.38 -15.67
N GLY A 137 16.94 5.44 -14.88
CA GLY A 137 16.53 6.79 -15.27
C GLY A 137 15.00 6.96 -15.37
N VAL A 138 14.25 6.20 -14.63
CA VAL A 138 12.79 6.29 -14.47
C VAL A 138 12.48 6.77 -13.08
N GLY A 139 11.59 7.75 -12.93
CA GLY A 139 11.15 8.22 -11.63
C GLY A 139 10.20 7.23 -10.94
N THR A 140 10.14 7.31 -9.62
CA THR A 140 9.17 6.62 -8.79
C THR A 140 8.26 7.61 -8.09
N SER A 141 7.07 7.16 -7.68
CA SER A 141 6.17 7.93 -6.83
C SER A 141 5.86 7.14 -5.58
N LEU A 142 6.58 7.43 -4.51
CA LEU A 142 6.37 6.78 -3.20
C LEU A 142 5.00 7.16 -2.66
N LYS A 143 4.16 6.15 -2.31
CA LYS A 143 2.73 6.37 -2.00
C LYS A 143 2.22 5.48 -0.88
N HIS A 144 1.11 5.81 -0.22
CA HIS A 144 0.36 7.07 -0.25
C HIS A 144 0.66 7.86 1.02
N PHE A 145 1.23 9.02 0.92
CA PHE A 145 1.75 9.81 2.04
C PHE A 145 0.64 10.67 2.65
N ALA A 146 0.02 10.30 3.81
CA ALA A 146 0.26 9.14 4.65
C ALA A 146 -1.05 8.64 5.29
N CYS A 147 -0.97 7.54 6.07
CA CYS A 147 -2.09 7.01 6.86
C CYS A 147 -3.33 6.59 6.05
N ASN A 148 -3.18 6.20 4.79
CA ASN A 148 -4.28 5.62 4.01
C ASN A 148 -4.49 4.15 4.43
N SER A 149 -5.13 3.93 5.57
CA SER A 149 -5.29 2.63 6.23
C SER A 149 -6.72 2.08 6.17
N THR A 150 -7.61 2.76 5.44
CA THR A 150 -8.99 2.34 5.12
C THR A 150 -9.33 2.80 3.72
N GLU A 151 -10.06 1.98 2.98
CA GLU A 151 -10.60 2.32 1.68
C GLU A 151 -12.03 2.86 1.79
N ASP A 152 -12.76 2.42 2.81
CA ASP A 152 -14.09 2.94 3.11
C ASP A 152 -13.98 4.43 3.47
N PHE A 153 -14.77 5.27 2.76
CA PHE A 153 -14.77 6.73 2.92
C PHE A 153 -13.40 7.42 2.72
N ARG A 154 -12.45 6.81 2.03
CA ARG A 154 -11.06 7.30 1.89
C ARG A 154 -10.93 8.77 1.46
N PHE A 155 -11.92 9.31 0.72
CA PHE A 155 -11.93 10.70 0.27
C PHE A 155 -12.24 11.72 1.38
N LYS A 156 -12.71 11.30 2.53
CA LYS A 156 -13.05 12.18 3.64
C LYS A 156 -12.65 11.65 5.02
N ALA A 157 -12.29 10.38 5.10
CA ALA A 157 -11.81 9.78 6.34
C ALA A 157 -10.68 10.62 6.95
N ASP A 158 -10.76 10.84 8.26
CA ASP A 158 -9.76 11.56 9.03
C ASP A 158 -9.03 10.57 9.95
N SER A 159 -7.76 10.33 9.66
CA SER A 159 -6.89 9.50 10.48
C SER A 159 -6.48 10.31 11.72
N ILE A 160 -7.14 10.03 12.85
CA ILE A 160 -6.85 10.67 14.13
C ILE A 160 -5.76 9.87 14.81
N VAL A 161 -4.55 10.40 14.78
CA VAL A 161 -3.33 9.70 15.18
C VAL A 161 -2.44 10.58 16.06
N ASP A 162 -1.93 10.02 17.15
CA ASP A 162 -0.99 10.69 18.00
C ASP A 162 0.37 10.85 17.32
N GLU A 163 1.17 11.85 17.77
CA GLU A 163 2.42 12.21 17.12
C GLU A 163 3.45 11.08 17.16
N ARG A 164 3.50 10.30 18.25
CA ARG A 164 4.43 9.17 18.33
C ARG A 164 4.10 8.10 17.31
N ALA A 165 2.84 7.67 17.23
CA ALA A 165 2.40 6.71 16.24
C ALA A 165 2.60 7.23 14.82
N LEU A 166 2.29 8.52 14.58
CA LEU A 166 2.51 9.16 13.29
C LEU A 166 3.97 9.02 12.86
N ARG A 167 4.92 9.37 13.75
CA ARG A 167 6.36 9.39 13.47
C ARG A 167 7.00 8.00 13.48
N GLU A 168 6.70 7.17 14.49
CA GLU A 168 7.36 5.89 14.70
C GLU A 168 6.83 4.79 13.78
N ILE A 169 5.55 4.86 13.37
CA ILE A 169 4.87 3.81 12.60
C ILE A 169 4.53 4.29 11.19
N TYR A 170 3.70 5.33 11.05
CA TYR A 170 3.08 5.66 9.76
C TYR A 170 3.98 6.46 8.82
N LEU A 171 4.88 7.26 9.35
CA LEU A 171 5.84 8.04 8.58
C LEU A 171 7.23 7.40 8.50
N ARG A 172 7.59 6.52 9.44
CA ARG A 172 8.95 5.97 9.52
C ARG A 172 9.39 5.24 8.25
N GLY A 173 8.51 4.44 7.64
CA GLY A 173 8.80 3.77 6.37
C GLY A 173 9.07 4.76 5.23
N PHE A 174 8.30 5.85 5.18
CA PHE A 174 8.52 6.93 4.20
C PHE A 174 9.83 7.66 4.46
N GLU A 175 10.17 7.96 5.71
CA GLU A 175 11.44 8.57 6.10
C GLU A 175 12.63 7.74 5.61
N ILE A 176 12.62 6.43 5.89
CA ILE A 176 13.66 5.50 5.44
C ILE A 176 13.78 5.55 3.91
N ALA A 177 12.66 5.42 3.19
CA ALA A 177 12.68 5.43 1.73
C ALA A 177 13.17 6.76 1.15
N VAL A 178 12.76 7.91 1.71
CA VAL A 178 13.19 9.23 1.26
C VAL A 178 14.68 9.44 1.54
N ARG A 179 15.15 9.14 2.75
CA ARG A 179 16.56 9.37 3.13
C ARG A 179 17.53 8.49 2.33
N HIS A 180 17.14 7.24 2.00
CA HIS A 180 18.02 6.27 1.36
C HIS A 180 17.86 6.18 -0.17
N ALA A 181 16.78 6.72 -0.74
CA ALA A 181 16.54 6.59 -2.17
C ALA A 181 16.10 7.86 -2.89
N GLN A 182 15.67 8.92 -2.18
CA GLN A 182 15.22 10.18 -2.79
C GLN A 182 14.29 9.94 -3.99
N PRO A 183 13.06 9.43 -3.80
CA PRO A 183 12.12 9.22 -4.89
C PRO A 183 11.92 10.52 -5.68
N TRP A 184 11.75 10.45 -7.01
CA TRP A 184 11.52 11.66 -7.79
C TRP A 184 10.21 12.33 -7.42
N THR A 185 9.22 11.55 -7.01
CA THR A 185 7.94 12.09 -6.55
C THR A 185 7.44 11.37 -5.29
N VAL A 186 6.65 12.08 -4.48
CA VAL A 186 5.88 11.53 -3.35
C VAL A 186 4.41 11.84 -3.59
N MET A 187 3.56 10.80 -3.55
CA MET A 187 2.12 10.94 -3.78
C MET A 187 1.37 11.11 -2.46
N MET A 188 0.66 12.23 -2.36
CA MET A 188 -0.15 12.56 -1.18
C MET A 188 -1.44 11.75 -1.16
N ALA A 189 -1.79 11.20 0.00
CA ALA A 189 -2.96 10.33 0.17
C ALA A 189 -4.30 11.08 0.08
N TYR A 190 -5.39 10.31 -0.04
CA TYR A 190 -6.76 10.85 -0.13
C TYR A 190 -7.29 11.41 1.18
N ASN A 191 -6.94 10.77 2.30
CA ASN A 191 -7.49 11.02 3.62
C ASN A 191 -6.98 12.32 4.25
N LYS A 192 -7.62 12.66 5.37
CA LYS A 192 -7.10 13.66 6.29
C LYS A 192 -6.21 12.99 7.34
N ILE A 193 -5.37 13.79 7.96
CA ILE A 193 -4.65 13.47 9.20
C ILE A 193 -4.90 14.63 10.16
N ASN A 194 -5.51 14.33 11.30
CA ASN A 194 -5.80 15.30 12.35
C ASN A 194 -6.45 16.58 11.80
N GLY A 195 -7.54 16.42 11.04
CA GLY A 195 -8.35 17.49 10.49
C GLY A 195 -7.91 18.06 9.13
N LYS A 196 -6.68 17.78 8.66
CA LYS A 196 -6.15 18.35 7.41
C LYS A 196 -5.98 17.30 6.33
N TYR A 197 -6.51 17.53 5.12
CA TYR A 197 -6.22 16.66 3.99
C TYR A 197 -4.71 16.55 3.75
N CYS A 198 -4.22 15.36 3.44
CA CYS A 198 -2.79 15.15 3.18
C CYS A 198 -2.28 16.10 2.09
N THR A 199 -3.10 16.38 1.07
CA THR A 199 -2.79 17.34 0.00
C THR A 199 -2.76 18.81 0.44
N GLU A 200 -3.28 19.13 1.62
CA GLU A 200 -3.39 20.49 2.17
C GLU A 200 -2.63 20.64 3.50
N ASN A 201 -1.79 19.67 3.85
CA ASN A 201 -1.09 19.58 5.11
C ASN A 201 0.36 20.06 4.97
N SER A 202 0.63 21.32 5.35
CA SER A 202 1.98 21.92 5.31
C SER A 202 2.94 21.21 6.26
N TYR A 203 2.47 20.76 7.43
CA TYR A 203 3.28 20.01 8.38
C TYR A 203 3.89 18.76 7.76
N LEU A 204 3.07 17.98 7.02
CA LEU A 204 3.58 16.80 6.31
C LEU A 204 4.57 17.16 5.20
N MET A 205 4.21 18.13 4.34
CA MET A 205 4.98 18.41 3.12
C MET A 205 6.16 19.34 3.32
N GLN A 206 5.99 20.41 4.13
CA GLN A 206 7.02 21.43 4.31
C GLN A 206 7.93 21.09 5.48
N ASP A 207 7.34 20.82 6.66
CA ASP A 207 8.12 20.68 7.88
C ASP A 207 8.80 19.30 7.91
N ILE A 208 8.04 18.21 7.75
CA ILE A 208 8.57 16.84 7.82
C ILE A 208 9.29 16.44 6.53
N LEU A 209 8.53 16.32 5.41
CA LEU A 209 9.06 15.74 4.19
C LEU A 209 10.26 16.52 3.63
N ARG A 210 10.14 17.87 3.58
CA ARG A 210 11.21 18.72 3.04
C ARG A 210 12.18 19.22 4.09
N GLY A 211 11.67 19.69 5.24
CA GLY A 211 12.47 20.27 6.31
C GLY A 211 13.34 19.23 6.99
N GLU A 212 12.73 18.19 7.56
CA GLU A 212 13.47 17.20 8.35
C GLU A 212 14.16 16.14 7.50
N TRP A 213 13.47 15.61 6.45
CA TRP A 213 14.01 14.51 5.65
C TRP A 213 14.79 14.96 4.44
N GLY A 214 14.74 16.26 4.09
CA GLY A 214 15.48 16.83 2.97
C GLY A 214 15.01 16.34 1.61
N PHE A 215 13.73 16.06 1.43
CA PHE A 215 13.15 15.63 0.16
C PHE A 215 13.29 16.74 -0.89
N LYS A 216 13.85 16.39 -2.05
CA LYS A 216 14.16 17.35 -3.13
C LYS A 216 13.20 17.25 -4.30
N GLY A 217 12.43 16.18 -4.37
CA GLY A 217 11.58 15.87 -5.51
C GLY A 217 10.25 16.63 -5.51
N LEU A 218 9.34 16.13 -6.33
CA LEU A 218 8.00 16.67 -6.59
C LEU A 218 6.96 16.03 -5.67
N THR A 219 6.09 16.83 -5.07
CA THR A 219 4.88 16.32 -4.41
C THR A 219 3.73 16.30 -5.42
N VAL A 220 3.05 15.17 -5.54
CA VAL A 220 1.91 14.98 -6.44
C VAL A 220 0.69 14.51 -5.65
N SER A 221 -0.51 14.94 -6.04
CA SER A 221 -1.73 14.40 -5.46
C SER A 221 -1.96 12.97 -5.93
N ASP A 222 -2.58 12.12 -5.11
CA ASP A 222 -3.31 10.99 -5.66
C ASP A 222 -4.44 11.48 -6.60
N TRP A 223 -4.95 10.61 -7.46
CA TRP A 223 -5.90 10.99 -8.51
C TRP A 223 -7.21 11.48 -7.92
N THR A 224 -7.49 12.77 -8.11
CA THR A 224 -8.64 13.51 -7.51
C THR A 224 -8.53 13.75 -6.00
N ALA A 225 -7.36 13.59 -5.40
CA ALA A 225 -7.17 13.83 -3.95
C ALA A 225 -7.24 15.31 -3.55
N THR A 226 -7.01 16.23 -4.47
CA THR A 226 -7.06 17.68 -4.20
C THR A 226 -8.49 18.13 -3.90
N ALA A 227 -8.72 18.68 -2.72
CA ALA A 227 -10.01 19.27 -2.34
C ALA A 227 -10.03 20.78 -2.64
N ASP A 228 -8.97 21.50 -2.28
CA ASP A 228 -8.76 22.92 -2.58
C ASP A 228 -7.34 23.13 -3.15
N ARG A 229 -7.25 23.49 -4.44
CA ARG A 229 -5.95 23.66 -5.10
C ARG A 229 -5.12 24.80 -4.56
N VAL A 230 -5.75 25.90 -4.10
CA VAL A 230 -5.05 27.06 -3.55
C VAL A 230 -4.42 26.70 -2.21
N LYS A 231 -5.20 26.07 -1.31
CA LYS A 231 -4.69 25.57 -0.03
C LYS A 231 -3.59 24.53 -0.24
N ALA A 232 -3.79 23.61 -1.18
CA ALA A 232 -2.81 22.58 -1.50
C ALA A 232 -1.49 23.17 -2.01
N LEU A 233 -1.51 24.18 -2.89
CA LEU A 233 -0.32 24.87 -3.35
C LEU A 233 0.43 25.52 -2.18
N LYS A 234 -0.28 26.23 -1.32
CA LYS A 234 0.31 26.87 -0.13
C LYS A 234 0.88 25.84 0.85
N ALA A 235 0.27 24.68 0.96
CA ALA A 235 0.78 23.59 1.79
C ALA A 235 2.02 22.89 1.19
N GLY A 236 2.31 23.11 -0.11
CA GLY A 236 3.49 22.56 -0.75
C GLY A 236 3.21 21.45 -1.76
N LEU A 237 1.95 21.24 -2.17
CA LEU A 237 1.59 20.34 -3.27
C LEU A 237 1.98 20.96 -4.60
N ASP A 238 2.93 20.33 -5.30
CA ASP A 238 3.45 20.86 -6.55
C ASP A 238 2.53 20.57 -7.73
N LEU A 239 2.11 19.32 -7.91
CA LEU A 239 1.35 18.84 -9.06
C LEU A 239 0.04 18.19 -8.63
N GLU A 240 -1.07 18.68 -9.18
CA GLU A 240 -2.39 18.04 -9.08
C GLU A 240 -2.62 17.07 -10.21
N MET A 241 -3.03 15.84 -9.91
CA MET A 241 -3.43 14.83 -10.90
C MET A 241 -4.81 14.23 -10.54
N PRO A 242 -5.64 13.86 -11.56
CA PRO A 242 -5.48 14.19 -12.98
C PRO A 242 -5.67 15.68 -13.20
N GLY A 243 -5.24 16.17 -14.38
CA GLY A 243 -5.36 17.59 -14.67
C GLY A 243 -6.80 18.11 -14.69
N ALA A 244 -7.14 19.07 -13.81
CA ALA A 244 -8.41 19.79 -13.83
C ALA A 244 -8.41 20.99 -14.80
N GLY A 245 -7.31 21.20 -15.51
CA GLY A 245 -7.24 22.10 -16.67
C GLY A 245 -7.59 23.55 -16.35
N TYR A 246 -8.51 24.14 -17.13
CA TYR A 246 -8.90 25.55 -16.98
C TYR A 246 -9.44 25.88 -15.58
N TYR A 247 -10.11 24.95 -14.93
CA TYR A 247 -10.67 25.14 -13.59
C TYR A 247 -9.56 25.48 -12.56
N THR A 248 -8.55 24.64 -12.46
CA THR A 248 -7.39 24.89 -11.58
C THR A 248 -6.64 26.15 -11.98
N ILE A 249 -6.33 26.32 -13.28
CA ILE A 249 -5.61 27.50 -13.77
C ILE A 249 -6.34 28.79 -13.40
N SER A 250 -7.66 28.83 -13.54
CA SER A 250 -8.45 30.00 -13.22
C SER A 250 -8.49 30.33 -11.73
N LYS A 251 -8.62 29.29 -10.87
CA LYS A 251 -8.61 29.45 -9.40
C LYS A 251 -7.27 29.96 -8.90
N VAL A 252 -6.17 29.36 -9.31
CA VAL A 252 -4.83 29.78 -8.89
C VAL A 252 -4.52 31.18 -9.43
N ALA A 253 -4.88 31.50 -10.69
CA ALA A 253 -4.69 32.83 -11.24
C ALA A 253 -5.55 33.89 -10.53
N LYS A 254 -6.73 33.51 -10.03
CA LYS A 254 -7.55 34.42 -9.21
C LYS A 254 -6.88 34.65 -7.86
N ALA A 255 -6.49 33.58 -7.14
CA ALA A 255 -5.83 33.67 -5.86
C ALA A 255 -4.54 34.52 -5.92
N TYR A 256 -3.77 34.39 -7.02
CA TYR A 256 -2.61 35.27 -7.27
C TYR A 256 -3.00 36.74 -7.37
N ARG A 257 -4.06 37.08 -8.15
CA ARG A 257 -4.53 38.47 -8.27
C ARG A 257 -5.04 39.03 -6.94
N ASP A 258 -5.66 38.19 -6.15
CA ASP A 258 -6.23 38.55 -4.85
C ASP A 258 -5.16 38.63 -3.73
N GLY A 259 -3.90 38.22 -4.05
CA GLY A 259 -2.78 38.26 -3.10
C GLY A 259 -2.75 37.07 -2.12
N GLU A 260 -3.56 36.03 -2.35
CA GLU A 260 -3.58 34.84 -1.51
C GLU A 260 -2.40 33.89 -1.79
N VAL A 261 -1.89 33.92 -3.04
CA VAL A 261 -0.76 33.12 -3.52
C VAL A 261 0.28 34.05 -4.14
N SER A 262 1.53 33.85 -3.83
CA SER A 262 2.66 34.62 -4.37
C SER A 262 3.16 34.04 -5.71
N ALA A 263 3.90 34.87 -6.46
CA ALA A 263 4.59 34.42 -7.66
C ALA A 263 5.67 33.38 -7.35
N GLU A 264 6.32 33.48 -6.19
CA GLU A 264 7.36 32.57 -5.74
C GLU A 264 6.83 31.17 -5.46
N GLU A 265 5.66 31.04 -4.81
CA GLU A 265 5.00 29.75 -4.58
C GLU A 265 4.67 29.04 -5.91
N ILE A 266 4.15 29.78 -6.89
CA ILE A 266 3.84 29.27 -8.23
C ILE A 266 5.13 28.86 -8.96
N GLU A 267 6.15 29.74 -8.98
CA GLU A 267 7.44 29.46 -9.65
C GLU A 267 8.13 28.26 -9.02
N THR A 268 8.12 28.15 -7.69
CA THR A 268 8.76 27.04 -6.96
C THR A 268 8.15 25.70 -7.36
N SER A 269 6.83 25.58 -7.36
CA SER A 269 6.15 24.35 -7.77
C SER A 269 6.37 24.04 -9.26
N ALA A 270 6.24 25.06 -10.13
CA ALA A 270 6.52 24.89 -11.56
C ALA A 270 7.96 24.43 -11.81
N ARG A 271 8.93 24.95 -11.09
CA ARG A 271 10.35 24.58 -11.18
C ARG A 271 10.58 23.11 -10.83
N ARG A 272 9.90 22.59 -9.80
CA ARG A 272 10.01 21.18 -9.41
C ARG A 272 9.43 20.25 -10.49
N VAL A 273 8.33 20.63 -11.13
CA VAL A 273 7.80 19.88 -12.27
C VAL A 273 8.78 19.91 -13.44
N LEU A 274 9.38 21.08 -13.74
CA LEU A 274 10.39 21.19 -14.79
C LEU A 274 11.65 20.38 -14.48
N HIS A 275 12.06 20.29 -13.22
CA HIS A 275 13.15 19.43 -12.80
C HIS A 275 12.85 17.96 -13.08
N LEU A 276 11.63 17.49 -12.80
CA LEU A 276 11.18 16.15 -13.17
C LEU A 276 11.29 15.90 -14.68
N LEU A 277 10.96 16.90 -15.51
CA LEU A 277 11.09 16.80 -16.96
C LEU A 277 12.56 16.69 -17.40
N ASP A 278 13.45 17.46 -16.77
CA ASP A 278 14.88 17.37 -17.02
C ASP A 278 15.39 15.95 -16.73
N GLN A 279 15.11 15.43 -15.54
CA GLN A 279 15.49 14.06 -15.13
C GLN A 279 14.93 13.00 -16.11
N SER A 280 13.67 13.13 -16.51
CA SER A 280 13.01 12.17 -17.41
C SER A 280 13.62 12.21 -18.82
N THR A 281 14.00 13.39 -19.31
CA THR A 281 14.58 13.57 -20.66
C THR A 281 16.01 13.07 -20.70
N GLU A 282 16.77 13.27 -19.64
CA GLU A 282 18.11 12.70 -19.47
C GLU A 282 18.06 11.18 -19.27
N GLY A 283 17.01 10.67 -18.62
CA GLY A 283 16.77 9.27 -18.27
C GLY A 283 15.94 8.49 -19.27
N SER A 284 14.73 8.11 -18.87
CA SER A 284 13.86 7.16 -19.60
C SER A 284 13.41 7.63 -20.98
N LEU A 285 13.34 8.93 -21.21
CA LEU A 285 12.93 9.50 -22.50
C LEU A 285 14.12 9.84 -23.41
N GLY A 286 15.35 9.75 -22.89
CA GLY A 286 16.57 9.95 -23.65
C GLY A 286 16.88 8.79 -24.59
N GLY A 287 17.40 9.10 -25.79
CA GLY A 287 17.81 8.08 -26.75
C GLY A 287 16.69 7.21 -27.32
N ALA A 288 17.07 6.07 -27.90
CA ALA A 288 16.11 5.08 -28.43
C ALA A 288 15.53 4.24 -27.29
N ALA A 289 14.26 3.90 -27.38
CA ALA A 289 13.63 2.95 -26.46
C ALA A 289 14.29 1.56 -26.60
N PRO A 290 14.64 0.88 -25.49
CA PRO A 290 15.12 -0.49 -25.57
C PRO A 290 14.03 -1.43 -26.05
N ILE A 291 14.43 -2.58 -26.59
CA ILE A 291 13.48 -3.66 -26.91
C ILE A 291 13.08 -4.33 -25.61
N TRP A 292 11.79 -4.51 -25.41
CA TRP A 292 11.24 -5.20 -24.26
C TRP A 292 11.11 -6.71 -24.52
N ASP A 293 11.92 -7.49 -23.85
CA ASP A 293 11.88 -8.96 -23.89
C ASP A 293 10.92 -9.50 -22.81
N LYS A 294 9.65 -9.63 -23.17
CA LYS A 294 8.61 -10.10 -22.25
C LYS A 294 8.78 -11.56 -21.84
N GLU A 295 9.39 -12.41 -22.65
CA GLU A 295 9.64 -13.80 -22.28
C GLU A 295 10.73 -13.89 -21.20
N ALA A 296 11.79 -13.11 -21.31
CA ALA A 296 12.84 -13.03 -20.29
C ALA A 296 12.30 -12.44 -18.98
N ASP A 297 11.44 -11.44 -19.05
CA ASP A 297 10.86 -10.82 -17.86
C ASP A 297 9.78 -11.70 -17.22
N HIS A 298 9.01 -12.48 -18.02
CA HIS A 298 8.15 -13.52 -17.50
C HIS A 298 8.94 -14.60 -16.74
N ALA A 299 10.04 -15.07 -17.33
CA ALA A 299 10.91 -16.04 -16.66
C ALA A 299 11.48 -15.48 -15.33
N TYR A 300 11.84 -14.20 -15.30
CA TYR A 300 12.24 -13.53 -14.05
C TYR A 300 11.09 -13.45 -13.03
N ALA A 301 9.86 -13.18 -13.47
CA ALA A 301 8.69 -13.18 -12.60
C ALA A 301 8.45 -14.56 -11.96
N VAL A 302 8.70 -15.65 -12.69
CA VAL A 302 8.66 -17.03 -12.15
C VAL A 302 9.72 -17.22 -11.06
N GLU A 303 10.97 -16.79 -11.30
CA GLU A 303 12.04 -16.92 -10.30
C GLU A 303 11.76 -16.07 -9.04
N LEU A 304 11.24 -14.86 -9.22
CA LEU A 304 10.82 -14.01 -8.09
C LEU A 304 9.68 -14.66 -7.29
N ALA A 305 8.70 -15.25 -7.99
CA ALA A 305 7.57 -15.94 -7.37
C ALA A 305 7.99 -17.17 -6.52
N LYS A 306 9.11 -17.81 -6.80
CA LYS A 306 9.64 -18.92 -5.98
C LYS A 306 10.15 -18.48 -4.61
N LYS A 307 10.57 -17.22 -4.46
CA LYS A 307 11.16 -16.67 -3.23
C LYS A 307 10.12 -16.19 -2.20
N CYS A 308 8.89 -15.93 -2.66
CA CYS A 308 7.86 -15.26 -1.85
C CYS A 308 7.04 -16.18 -0.94
N PRO A 309 6.69 -17.42 -1.33
CA PRO A 309 5.78 -18.25 -0.56
C PRO A 309 6.29 -18.60 0.83
N VAL A 310 5.37 -18.52 1.81
CA VAL A 310 5.62 -18.78 3.22
C VAL A 310 5.01 -20.11 3.61
N LEU A 311 5.84 -21.06 4.03
CA LEU A 311 5.38 -22.33 4.56
C LEU A 311 4.92 -22.16 6.01
N LEU A 312 3.59 -22.13 6.21
CA LEU A 312 2.99 -21.89 7.54
C LEU A 312 2.91 -23.18 8.37
N LYS A 313 2.76 -24.32 7.72
CA LYS A 313 2.65 -25.62 8.38
C LYS A 313 3.20 -26.71 7.47
N ASN A 314 3.85 -27.74 8.07
CA ASN A 314 4.33 -28.92 7.35
C ASN A 314 4.50 -30.10 8.32
N ASP A 315 3.40 -30.68 8.77
CA ASP A 315 3.40 -31.78 9.71
C ASP A 315 3.90 -33.07 9.04
N GLY A 316 4.80 -33.76 9.71
CA GLY A 316 5.34 -35.03 9.23
C GLY A 316 6.07 -34.93 7.90
N ASP A 317 6.58 -33.75 7.56
CA ASP A 317 7.26 -33.47 6.29
C ASP A 317 6.40 -33.85 5.07
N LEU A 318 5.09 -33.52 5.11
CA LEU A 318 4.16 -33.81 4.03
C LEU A 318 4.61 -33.20 2.70
N LEU A 319 5.08 -31.97 2.72
CA LEU A 319 5.82 -31.36 1.63
C LEU A 319 7.33 -31.55 1.87
N PRO A 320 8.11 -31.81 0.81
CA PRO A 320 7.73 -31.87 -0.60
C PRO A 320 7.03 -33.18 -1.00
N PHE A 321 6.23 -33.13 -2.06
CA PHE A 321 5.65 -34.31 -2.69
C PHE A 321 6.68 -35.03 -3.58
N ALA A 322 6.54 -36.35 -3.74
CA ALA A 322 7.31 -37.07 -4.72
C ALA A 322 6.62 -36.99 -6.11
N LYS A 323 7.39 -36.95 -7.19
CA LYS A 323 6.84 -36.99 -8.56
C LYS A 323 6.03 -38.25 -8.86
N THR A 324 6.23 -39.32 -8.08
CA THR A 324 5.55 -40.59 -8.18
C THR A 324 4.24 -40.66 -7.38
N ASP A 325 3.95 -39.63 -6.54
CA ASP A 325 2.72 -39.61 -5.76
C ASP A 325 1.50 -39.48 -6.69
N LYS A 326 0.42 -40.13 -6.31
CA LYS A 326 -0.89 -39.94 -6.92
C LYS A 326 -1.58 -38.76 -6.24
N VAL A 327 -1.68 -37.66 -6.97
CA VAL A 327 -2.11 -36.38 -6.40
C VAL A 327 -3.49 -35.96 -6.90
N ALA A 328 -4.40 -35.62 -5.99
CA ALA A 328 -5.62 -34.91 -6.33
C ALA A 328 -5.36 -33.40 -6.26
N ILE A 329 -5.47 -32.72 -7.39
CA ILE A 329 -5.48 -31.26 -7.46
C ILE A 329 -6.93 -30.80 -7.30
N ILE A 330 -7.24 -30.11 -6.19
CA ILE A 330 -8.60 -29.73 -5.83
C ILE A 330 -8.67 -28.21 -5.69
N GLY A 331 -9.74 -27.62 -6.22
CA GLY A 331 -10.00 -26.18 -6.17
C GLY A 331 -9.96 -25.54 -7.56
N ALA A 332 -10.98 -24.76 -7.90
CA ALA A 332 -11.08 -24.06 -9.20
C ALA A 332 -9.91 -23.09 -9.42
N ARG A 333 -9.33 -22.57 -8.34
CA ARG A 333 -8.13 -21.70 -8.37
C ARG A 333 -6.86 -22.40 -8.89
N ALA A 334 -6.82 -23.71 -8.97
CA ALA A 334 -5.73 -24.42 -9.63
C ALA A 334 -5.67 -24.15 -11.14
N LYS A 335 -6.83 -23.94 -11.78
CA LYS A 335 -6.93 -23.62 -13.22
C LYS A 335 -7.08 -22.13 -13.49
N THR A 336 -7.71 -21.39 -12.57
CA THR A 336 -7.95 -19.95 -12.68
C THR A 336 -7.39 -19.27 -11.42
N PRO A 337 -6.06 -19.12 -11.32
CA PRO A 337 -5.42 -18.62 -10.10
C PRO A 337 -5.75 -17.15 -9.85
N LEU A 338 -5.83 -16.76 -8.57
CA LEU A 338 -5.84 -15.37 -8.11
C LEU A 338 -4.40 -14.90 -8.01
N VAL A 339 -3.96 -14.10 -8.97
CA VAL A 339 -2.53 -13.74 -9.12
C VAL A 339 -2.23 -12.30 -8.75
N GLN A 340 -3.23 -11.42 -8.73
CA GLN A 340 -3.10 -9.98 -8.47
C GLN A 340 -4.38 -9.41 -7.89
N GLY A 341 -4.31 -8.19 -7.32
CA GLY A 341 -5.48 -7.45 -6.91
C GLY A 341 -6.01 -6.51 -7.99
N GLY A 342 -7.08 -5.81 -7.66
CA GLY A 342 -7.78 -4.89 -8.57
C GLY A 342 -7.47 -3.41 -8.31
N GLY A 343 -8.19 -2.52 -9.01
CA GLY A 343 -7.99 -1.08 -8.90
C GLY A 343 -6.84 -0.56 -9.76
N SER A 344 -6.15 0.47 -9.26
CA SER A 344 -5.00 1.08 -9.95
C SER A 344 -3.79 0.15 -10.09
N ALA A 345 -3.69 -0.86 -9.24
CA ALA A 345 -2.62 -1.86 -9.28
C ALA A 345 -2.89 -3.01 -10.26
N HIS A 346 -4.06 -3.07 -10.92
CA HIS A 346 -4.42 -4.18 -11.80
C HIS A 346 -3.68 -4.13 -13.14
N ILE A 347 -2.94 -5.18 -13.47
CA ILE A 347 -2.13 -5.32 -14.68
C ILE A 347 -2.87 -6.17 -15.71
N ASN A 348 -2.84 -5.76 -16.98
CA ASN A 348 -3.22 -6.63 -18.09
C ASN A 348 -2.06 -7.58 -18.38
N ALA A 349 -2.05 -8.70 -17.63
CA ALA A 349 -0.94 -9.65 -17.63
C ALA A 349 -0.58 -10.14 -19.05
N TYR A 350 0.72 -10.27 -19.31
CA TYR A 350 1.23 -10.79 -20.58
C TYR A 350 0.74 -12.22 -20.79
N ARG A 351 0.94 -13.06 -19.78
CA ARG A 351 0.51 -14.47 -19.74
C ARG A 351 0.29 -14.86 -18.27
N VAL A 352 -0.72 -15.64 -17.97
CA VAL A 352 -0.93 -16.19 -16.63
C VAL A 352 -0.75 -17.69 -16.69
N ASP A 353 0.25 -18.21 -16.00
CA ASP A 353 0.50 -19.63 -15.93
C ASP A 353 -0.46 -20.30 -14.93
N SER A 354 -1.09 -21.40 -15.35
CA SER A 354 -2.01 -22.18 -14.51
C SER A 354 -1.23 -23.21 -13.68
N PRO A 355 -1.38 -23.25 -12.36
CA PRO A 355 -0.80 -24.33 -11.55
C PRO A 355 -1.17 -25.73 -12.04
N TYR A 356 -2.45 -25.96 -12.36
CA TYR A 356 -2.90 -27.25 -12.88
C TYR A 356 -2.12 -27.68 -14.13
N THR A 357 -2.01 -26.79 -15.12
CA THR A 357 -1.29 -27.07 -16.37
C THR A 357 0.21 -27.30 -16.12
N ALA A 358 0.80 -26.58 -15.17
CA ALA A 358 2.21 -26.77 -14.84
C ALA A 358 2.49 -28.17 -14.26
N PHE A 359 1.64 -28.67 -13.36
CA PHE A 359 1.75 -30.02 -12.83
C PHE A 359 1.40 -31.10 -13.88
N GLU A 360 0.38 -30.88 -14.73
CA GLU A 360 0.01 -31.76 -15.83
C GLU A 360 1.18 -32.00 -16.80
N ASN A 361 1.90 -30.94 -17.14
CA ASN A 361 3.07 -31.00 -18.03
C ASN A 361 4.26 -31.79 -17.45
N LEU A 362 4.29 -32.03 -16.13
CA LEU A 362 5.30 -32.88 -15.51
C LEU A 362 5.00 -34.39 -15.63
N GLY A 363 3.83 -34.78 -16.16
CA GLY A 363 3.43 -36.16 -16.37
C GLY A 363 3.15 -36.93 -15.08
N MET A 364 2.78 -36.25 -14.01
CA MET A 364 2.40 -36.85 -12.72
C MET A 364 1.04 -37.55 -12.81
N ASP A 365 0.77 -38.53 -11.94
CA ASP A 365 -0.56 -39.16 -11.81
C ASP A 365 -1.51 -38.21 -11.09
N LEU A 366 -2.30 -37.47 -11.86
CA LEU A 366 -3.13 -36.38 -11.38
C LEU A 366 -4.62 -36.69 -11.55
N SER A 367 -5.41 -36.33 -10.55
CA SER A 367 -6.85 -36.15 -10.67
C SER A 367 -7.23 -34.70 -10.36
N TYR A 368 -8.34 -34.20 -10.89
CA TYR A 368 -8.80 -32.83 -10.70
C TYR A 368 -10.27 -32.79 -10.28
N ALA A 369 -10.58 -31.93 -9.30
CA ALA A 369 -11.95 -31.55 -8.96
C ALA A 369 -12.03 -30.04 -8.65
N PRO A 370 -13.01 -29.30 -9.18
CA PRO A 370 -13.11 -27.87 -8.96
C PRO A 370 -13.45 -27.49 -7.52
N GLY A 371 -14.24 -28.31 -6.82
CA GLY A 371 -14.58 -28.17 -5.42
C GLY A 371 -15.54 -27.01 -5.05
N TYR A 372 -15.49 -25.92 -5.77
CA TYR A 372 -16.36 -24.74 -5.64
C TYR A 372 -16.51 -24.02 -6.98
N ASP A 373 -17.55 -23.16 -7.06
CA ASP A 373 -17.80 -22.25 -8.18
C ASP A 373 -17.24 -20.87 -7.90
N LEU A 374 -16.37 -20.33 -8.77
CA LEU A 374 -15.77 -19.01 -8.60
C LEU A 374 -16.78 -17.85 -8.68
N SER A 375 -17.94 -18.08 -9.30
CA SER A 375 -19.00 -17.06 -9.38
C SER A 375 -19.92 -17.03 -8.15
N MET A 376 -19.84 -18.04 -7.27
CA MET A 376 -20.74 -18.24 -6.12
C MET A 376 -19.96 -18.70 -4.87
N LEU A 377 -18.95 -17.96 -4.49
CA LEU A 377 -18.00 -18.35 -3.43
C LEU A 377 -18.63 -18.45 -2.03
N ASP A 378 -19.75 -17.78 -1.80
CA ASP A 378 -20.48 -17.84 -0.52
C ASP A 378 -21.50 -18.99 -0.47
N GLU A 379 -21.71 -19.69 -1.58
CA GLU A 379 -22.63 -20.82 -1.68
C GLU A 379 -21.89 -22.16 -1.79
N VAL A 380 -22.18 -23.07 -0.89
CA VAL A 380 -21.60 -24.43 -0.90
C VAL A 380 -22.34 -25.31 -1.89
N ASN A 381 -21.72 -25.57 -3.03
CA ASN A 381 -22.24 -26.52 -4.02
C ASN A 381 -21.96 -27.95 -3.59
N GLN A 382 -22.99 -28.68 -3.15
CA GLN A 382 -22.89 -30.04 -2.62
C GLN A 382 -22.39 -31.05 -3.66
N GLY A 383 -22.70 -30.85 -4.94
CA GLY A 383 -22.23 -31.70 -6.05
C GLY A 383 -20.73 -31.60 -6.24
N LEU A 384 -20.21 -30.35 -6.33
CA LEU A 384 -18.78 -30.10 -6.46
C LEU A 384 -18.00 -30.55 -5.23
N LEU A 385 -18.59 -30.39 -4.04
CA LEU A 385 -18.00 -30.85 -2.79
C LEU A 385 -17.89 -32.38 -2.74
N ALA A 386 -18.91 -33.09 -3.19
CA ALA A 386 -18.91 -34.56 -3.26
C ALA A 386 -17.87 -35.07 -4.27
N GLU A 387 -17.74 -34.42 -5.44
CA GLU A 387 -16.71 -34.71 -6.43
C GLU A 387 -15.29 -34.54 -5.85
N ALA A 388 -15.05 -33.44 -5.15
CA ALA A 388 -13.78 -33.15 -4.51
C ALA A 388 -13.42 -34.22 -3.44
N LYS A 389 -14.39 -34.61 -2.59
CA LYS A 389 -14.20 -35.69 -1.63
C LYS A 389 -13.83 -36.99 -2.28
N ALA A 390 -14.56 -37.40 -3.33
CA ALA A 390 -14.30 -38.64 -4.05
C ALA A 390 -12.94 -38.66 -4.77
N ALA A 391 -12.44 -37.49 -5.22
CA ALA A 391 -11.09 -37.34 -5.76
C ALA A 391 -10.03 -37.47 -4.64
N ALA A 392 -10.25 -36.83 -3.51
CA ALA A 392 -9.36 -36.85 -2.35
C ALA A 392 -9.23 -38.26 -1.74
N GLU A 393 -10.31 -39.03 -1.67
CA GLU A 393 -10.33 -40.43 -1.15
C GLU A 393 -9.48 -41.40 -1.99
N LYS A 394 -9.32 -41.12 -3.30
CA LYS A 394 -8.59 -41.99 -4.24
C LYS A 394 -7.12 -41.59 -4.42
N ALA A 395 -6.70 -40.46 -3.88
CA ALA A 395 -5.36 -39.95 -4.01
C ALA A 395 -4.49 -40.25 -2.78
N ASP A 396 -3.19 -40.40 -2.97
CA ASP A 396 -2.22 -40.52 -1.89
C ASP A 396 -2.06 -39.19 -1.16
N LYS A 397 -2.05 -38.11 -1.92
CA LYS A 397 -1.88 -36.75 -1.44
C LYS A 397 -2.84 -35.78 -2.14
N VAL A 398 -3.17 -34.70 -1.46
CA VAL A 398 -4.06 -33.65 -2.01
C VAL A 398 -3.33 -32.33 -2.03
N LEU A 399 -3.34 -31.65 -3.17
CA LEU A 399 -2.95 -30.29 -3.34
C LEU A 399 -4.22 -29.44 -3.50
N LEU A 400 -4.59 -28.70 -2.45
CA LEU A 400 -5.87 -28.03 -2.33
C LEU A 400 -5.70 -26.51 -2.44
N PHE A 401 -6.37 -25.90 -3.43
CA PHE A 401 -6.26 -24.46 -3.71
C PHE A 401 -7.43 -23.68 -3.14
N VAL A 402 -7.12 -22.69 -2.28
CA VAL A 402 -8.10 -21.74 -1.75
C VAL A 402 -7.55 -20.32 -1.78
N SER A 403 -8.43 -19.33 -1.80
CA SER A 403 -8.04 -17.92 -1.84
C SER A 403 -9.06 -17.05 -1.10
N CYS A 404 -8.72 -15.81 -0.85
CA CYS A 404 -9.74 -14.79 -0.65
C CYS A 404 -10.56 -14.59 -1.95
N SER A 405 -11.65 -13.83 -1.89
CA SER A 405 -12.40 -13.47 -3.11
C SER A 405 -11.64 -12.41 -3.91
N ASP A 406 -11.96 -12.27 -5.22
CA ASP A 406 -11.41 -11.20 -6.05
C ASP A 406 -11.83 -9.81 -5.54
N MET A 407 -12.91 -9.73 -4.77
CA MET A 407 -13.40 -8.50 -4.14
C MET A 407 -12.62 -8.12 -2.89
N ASP A 408 -11.97 -9.10 -2.24
CA ASP A 408 -11.18 -8.84 -1.04
C ASP A 408 -9.81 -8.23 -1.34
N VAL A 409 -9.41 -8.11 -2.59
CA VAL A 409 -8.13 -7.54 -3.02
C VAL A 409 -8.38 -6.40 -4.00
N GLN A 410 -9.16 -5.41 -3.56
CA GLN A 410 -9.62 -4.30 -4.38
C GLN A 410 -9.31 -2.95 -3.76
N GLU A 411 -8.89 -2.01 -4.59
CA GLU A 411 -8.91 -0.59 -4.26
C GLU A 411 -10.35 -0.07 -4.17
N GLY A 412 -10.63 0.73 -3.15
CA GLY A 412 -11.92 1.41 -2.95
C GLY A 412 -12.89 0.69 -2.01
N PHE A 413 -12.52 -0.47 -1.46
CA PHE A 413 -13.36 -1.19 -0.49
C PHE A 413 -12.51 -1.85 0.58
N ASP A 414 -13.02 -1.87 1.81
CA ASP A 414 -12.50 -2.69 2.88
C ASP A 414 -13.29 -3.99 3.01
N HIS A 415 -12.64 -5.02 3.53
CA HIS A 415 -13.29 -6.28 3.88
C HIS A 415 -14.23 -6.11 5.07
N THR A 416 -15.16 -7.03 5.22
CA THR A 416 -16.05 -7.08 6.39
C THR A 416 -15.66 -8.18 7.38
N THR A 417 -14.83 -9.14 6.96
CA THR A 417 -14.36 -10.28 7.72
C THR A 417 -12.95 -10.68 7.31
N MET A 418 -12.28 -11.42 8.16
CA MET A 418 -11.01 -12.10 7.87
C MET A 418 -11.23 -13.54 7.39
N ASP A 419 -12.46 -14.01 7.27
CA ASP A 419 -12.74 -15.38 6.85
C ASP A 419 -12.54 -15.54 5.34
N LEU A 420 -12.05 -16.70 4.93
CA LEU A 420 -12.13 -17.10 3.53
C LEU A 420 -13.58 -17.32 3.12
N PRO A 421 -13.90 -17.26 1.82
CA PRO A 421 -15.23 -17.55 1.32
C PRO A 421 -15.77 -18.87 1.85
N ARG A 422 -17.06 -18.90 2.16
CA ARG A 422 -17.73 -20.02 2.82
C ARG A 422 -17.53 -21.34 2.07
N ALA A 423 -17.61 -21.33 0.73
CA ALA A 423 -17.43 -22.53 -0.09
C ALA A 423 -16.01 -23.10 0.03
N MET A 424 -15.01 -22.22 0.15
CA MET A 424 -13.62 -22.65 0.29
C MET A 424 -13.32 -23.23 1.66
N ASN A 425 -13.80 -22.61 2.74
CA ASN A 425 -13.69 -23.17 4.09
C ASN A 425 -14.38 -24.54 4.19
N ALA A 426 -15.59 -24.67 3.63
CA ALA A 426 -16.32 -25.94 3.60
C ALA A 426 -15.58 -27.03 2.79
N LEU A 427 -14.91 -26.63 1.71
CA LEU A 427 -14.12 -27.57 0.90
C LEU A 427 -12.93 -28.13 1.68
N VAL A 428 -12.16 -27.24 2.37
CA VAL A 428 -11.01 -27.71 3.18
C VAL A 428 -11.48 -28.70 4.24
N GLU A 429 -12.54 -28.35 4.98
CA GLU A 429 -13.14 -29.21 6.00
C GLU A 429 -13.54 -30.60 5.44
N ALA A 430 -14.23 -30.61 4.30
CA ALA A 430 -14.73 -31.81 3.68
C ALA A 430 -13.61 -32.71 3.15
N VAL A 431 -12.58 -32.15 2.55
CA VAL A 431 -11.41 -32.87 2.03
C VAL A 431 -10.53 -33.39 3.16
N ALA A 432 -10.26 -32.60 4.19
CA ALA A 432 -9.47 -33.01 5.35
C ALA A 432 -10.15 -34.12 6.19
N ALA A 433 -11.47 -34.24 6.10
CA ALA A 433 -12.21 -35.31 6.76
C ALA A 433 -11.95 -36.70 6.13
N VAL A 434 -11.60 -36.76 4.85
CA VAL A 434 -11.44 -38.02 4.08
C VAL A 434 -9.98 -38.31 3.72
N ASN A 435 -9.10 -37.33 3.68
CA ASN A 435 -7.68 -37.51 3.43
C ASN A 435 -6.87 -36.66 4.44
N LYS A 436 -5.82 -37.24 5.05
CA LYS A 436 -4.98 -36.55 6.04
C LYS A 436 -3.76 -35.88 5.39
N ASN A 437 -3.43 -36.29 4.16
CA ASN A 437 -2.26 -35.77 3.44
C ASN A 437 -2.67 -34.60 2.55
N VAL A 438 -3.24 -33.55 3.16
CA VAL A 438 -3.70 -32.35 2.47
C VAL A 438 -2.67 -31.24 2.63
N ALA A 439 -2.13 -30.76 1.53
CA ALA A 439 -1.35 -29.53 1.45
C ALA A 439 -2.23 -28.42 0.84
N VAL A 440 -2.46 -27.38 1.60
CA VAL A 440 -3.27 -26.22 1.17
C VAL A 440 -2.39 -25.17 0.56
N ILE A 441 -2.70 -24.75 -0.67
CA ILE A 441 -2.14 -23.58 -1.35
C ILE A 441 -3.10 -22.43 -1.12
N LEU A 442 -2.64 -21.45 -0.34
CA LEU A 442 -3.45 -20.32 0.11
C LEU A 442 -3.02 -19.04 -0.61
N SER A 443 -3.92 -18.40 -1.37
CA SER A 443 -3.66 -17.14 -2.08
C SER A 443 -4.52 -16.02 -1.52
N THR A 444 -3.92 -15.07 -0.80
CA THR A 444 -4.61 -13.93 -0.17
C THR A 444 -3.81 -12.63 -0.30
N GLY A 445 -4.47 -11.49 -0.15
CA GLY A 445 -3.80 -10.18 -0.14
C GLY A 445 -3.29 -9.73 1.24
N SER A 446 -3.82 -10.35 2.30
CA SER A 446 -3.43 -10.07 3.69
C SER A 446 -3.76 -11.27 4.60
N ALA A 447 -3.57 -11.10 5.90
CA ALA A 447 -3.85 -12.11 6.91
C ALA A 447 -5.32 -12.52 6.92
N VAL A 448 -5.58 -13.82 7.02
CA VAL A 448 -6.92 -14.43 7.09
C VAL A 448 -7.00 -15.42 8.25
N VAL A 449 -8.22 -15.74 8.68
CA VAL A 449 -8.47 -16.77 9.69
C VAL A 449 -8.54 -18.14 9.03
N LEU A 450 -7.86 -19.13 9.63
CA LEU A 450 -7.73 -20.48 9.11
C LEU A 450 -8.31 -21.49 10.13
N PRO A 451 -9.64 -21.64 10.25
CA PRO A 451 -10.27 -22.45 11.30
C PRO A 451 -9.99 -23.96 11.17
N TRP A 452 -9.48 -24.37 10.02
CA TRP A 452 -9.17 -25.75 9.68
C TRP A 452 -7.65 -26.06 9.71
N ALA A 453 -6.81 -25.09 10.15
CA ALA A 453 -5.35 -25.24 10.11
C ALA A 453 -4.85 -26.52 10.78
N ASP A 454 -5.47 -26.93 11.90
CA ASP A 454 -5.09 -28.15 12.64
C ASP A 454 -5.51 -29.45 11.92
N LYS A 455 -6.37 -29.37 10.89
CA LYS A 455 -6.93 -30.55 10.19
C LYS A 455 -6.15 -30.95 8.95
N VAL A 456 -5.27 -30.09 8.45
CA VAL A 456 -4.47 -30.31 7.23
C VAL A 456 -2.99 -30.52 7.57
N GLY A 457 -2.26 -31.24 6.70
CA GLY A 457 -0.87 -31.57 6.93
C GLY A 457 0.11 -30.43 6.60
N ALA A 458 -0.19 -29.62 5.57
CA ALA A 458 0.66 -28.50 5.19
C ALA A 458 -0.16 -27.30 4.71
N ILE A 459 0.41 -26.10 4.90
CA ILE A 459 -0.18 -24.84 4.43
C ILE A 459 0.95 -24.00 3.83
N LEU A 460 0.84 -23.69 2.54
CA LEU A 460 1.75 -22.78 1.83
C LEU A 460 0.99 -21.50 1.47
N GLN A 461 1.29 -20.41 2.18
CA GLN A 461 0.77 -19.07 1.85
C GLN A 461 1.57 -18.51 0.69
N THR A 462 0.89 -18.25 -0.42
CA THR A 462 1.54 -17.74 -1.63
C THR A 462 1.37 -16.24 -1.80
N TYR A 463 0.46 -15.61 -1.08
CA TYR A 463 -0.01 -14.28 -1.41
C TYR A 463 -0.51 -14.23 -2.88
N LEU A 464 -0.28 -13.11 -3.59
CA LEU A 464 -0.63 -12.96 -5.00
C LEU A 464 0.68 -12.94 -5.79
N LEU A 465 1.02 -14.08 -6.42
CA LEU A 465 2.35 -14.31 -7.00
C LEU A 465 2.55 -13.81 -8.43
N GLY A 466 1.59 -13.07 -8.98
CA GLY A 466 1.72 -12.58 -10.34
C GLY A 466 1.54 -13.68 -11.40
N GLU A 467 1.90 -13.36 -12.64
CA GLU A 467 1.63 -14.24 -13.80
C GLU A 467 2.44 -15.53 -13.80
N GLY A 468 3.59 -15.54 -13.11
CA GLY A 468 4.47 -16.71 -12.98
C GLY A 468 4.04 -17.73 -11.94
N PHE A 469 2.93 -17.51 -11.22
CA PHE A 469 2.50 -18.37 -10.12
C PHE A 469 2.47 -19.86 -10.48
N GLY A 470 1.81 -20.20 -11.58
CA GLY A 470 1.66 -21.59 -11.99
C GLY A 470 3.00 -22.28 -12.24
N SER A 471 3.92 -21.62 -12.91
CA SER A 471 5.24 -22.17 -13.23
C SER A 471 6.19 -22.21 -12.04
N ALA A 472 6.01 -21.34 -11.04
CA ALA A 472 6.81 -21.32 -9.81
C ALA A 472 6.43 -22.43 -8.83
N LEU A 473 5.15 -22.76 -8.72
CA LEU A 473 4.61 -23.61 -7.67
C LEU A 473 5.15 -25.06 -7.67
N PRO A 474 5.32 -25.73 -8.82
CA PRO A 474 5.85 -27.08 -8.82
C PRO A 474 7.22 -27.23 -8.19
N ALA A 475 8.13 -26.25 -8.40
CA ALA A 475 9.47 -26.28 -7.82
C ALA A 475 9.43 -26.28 -6.27
N LEU A 476 8.46 -25.59 -5.69
CA LEU A 476 8.24 -25.55 -4.24
C LEU A 476 7.60 -26.84 -3.73
N VAL A 477 6.51 -27.27 -4.39
CA VAL A 477 5.73 -28.44 -3.94
C VAL A 477 6.52 -29.74 -4.09
N LEU A 478 7.41 -29.83 -5.09
CA LEU A 478 8.23 -31.02 -5.35
C LEU A 478 9.63 -30.95 -4.72
N GLY A 479 9.94 -29.88 -3.99
CA GLY A 479 11.20 -29.75 -3.28
C GLY A 479 12.43 -29.43 -4.14
N GLU A 480 12.25 -28.92 -5.34
CA GLU A 480 13.37 -28.38 -6.13
C GLU A 480 13.90 -27.08 -5.51
N VAL A 481 13.02 -26.32 -4.87
CA VAL A 481 13.32 -25.13 -4.09
C VAL A 481 12.63 -25.23 -2.73
N SER A 482 13.35 -24.96 -1.64
CA SER A 482 12.75 -24.86 -0.32
C SER A 482 11.97 -23.54 -0.17
N PRO A 483 10.74 -23.55 0.36
CA PRO A 483 10.10 -22.31 0.79
C PRO A 483 11.00 -21.55 1.75
N SER A 484 11.10 -20.25 1.56
CA SER A 484 12.00 -19.38 2.34
C SER A 484 11.36 -18.08 2.75
N GLY A 485 10.13 -17.81 2.30
CA GLY A 485 9.39 -16.61 2.68
C GLY A 485 9.10 -16.56 4.17
N LYS A 486 9.05 -15.35 4.73
CA LYS A 486 8.67 -15.06 6.11
C LYS A 486 7.51 -14.06 6.09
N LEU A 487 6.53 -14.23 6.98
CA LEU A 487 5.39 -13.31 7.05
C LEU A 487 5.85 -11.87 7.31
N ALA A 488 5.36 -10.95 6.50
CA ALA A 488 5.56 -9.51 6.70
C ALA A 488 4.42 -8.85 7.52
N GLU A 489 3.55 -9.67 8.06
CA GLU A 489 2.41 -9.30 8.91
C GLU A 489 2.05 -10.45 9.85
N THR A 490 1.50 -10.11 11.01
CA THR A 490 1.01 -11.09 11.98
C THR A 490 -0.33 -11.66 11.54
N TYR A 491 -0.53 -12.96 11.70
CA TYR A 491 -1.81 -13.65 11.51
C TYR A 491 -2.52 -13.81 12.86
N PRO A 492 -3.51 -13.00 13.21
CA PRO A 492 -4.29 -13.19 14.44
C PRO A 492 -5.17 -14.43 14.33
N LYS A 493 -5.59 -14.98 15.48
CA LYS A 493 -6.52 -16.12 15.50
C LYS A 493 -7.94 -15.75 15.08
N ALA A 494 -8.34 -14.49 15.32
CA ALA A 494 -9.66 -13.99 14.96
C ALA A 494 -9.63 -12.47 14.83
N LEU A 495 -10.61 -11.90 14.13
CA LEU A 495 -10.77 -10.45 13.98
C LEU A 495 -10.87 -9.72 15.33
N ARG A 496 -11.48 -10.35 16.34
CA ARG A 496 -11.59 -9.78 17.70
C ARG A 496 -10.24 -9.58 18.41
N ASP A 497 -9.16 -10.16 17.89
CA ASP A 497 -7.83 -10.09 18.50
C ASP A 497 -6.98 -8.96 17.94
N VAL A 498 -7.46 -8.24 16.90
CA VAL A 498 -6.71 -7.14 16.31
C VAL A 498 -6.72 -5.89 17.21
N PRO A 499 -5.59 -5.15 17.30
CA PRO A 499 -5.50 -3.99 18.19
C PRO A 499 -6.48 -2.88 17.82
N CYS A 500 -6.76 -2.69 16.56
CA CYS A 500 -7.66 -1.65 16.05
C CYS A 500 -9.15 -2.07 16.05
N LEU A 501 -9.54 -3.16 16.74
CA LEU A 501 -10.90 -3.72 16.67
C LEU A 501 -11.99 -2.69 16.92
N ARG A 502 -11.83 -1.84 17.94
CA ARG A 502 -12.80 -0.82 18.32
C ARG A 502 -12.96 0.27 17.26
N ASP A 503 -11.88 0.55 16.54
CA ASP A 503 -11.77 1.64 15.58
C ASP A 503 -11.39 1.09 14.18
N LEU A 504 -12.00 -0.04 13.77
CA LEU A 504 -11.82 -0.66 12.45
C LEU A 504 -12.40 0.18 11.32
N LYS A 505 -13.48 0.89 11.61
CA LYS A 505 -14.23 1.71 10.65
C LYS A 505 -14.27 3.16 11.13
N VAL A 506 -14.44 4.05 10.18
CA VAL A 506 -14.69 5.46 10.49
C VAL A 506 -15.96 5.61 11.34
N ASP A 507 -15.93 6.53 12.28
CA ASP A 507 -17.10 6.91 13.05
C ASP A 507 -18.09 7.75 12.22
N HIS A 508 -19.17 8.21 12.84
CA HIS A 508 -20.20 9.02 12.17
C HIS A 508 -19.69 10.40 11.67
N ASN A 509 -18.55 10.87 12.20
CA ASN A 509 -17.88 12.09 11.77
C ASN A 509 -16.77 11.80 10.74
N CYS A 510 -16.67 10.58 10.26
CA CYS A 510 -15.62 10.06 9.39
C CYS A 510 -14.22 10.08 10.04
N ASN A 511 -14.11 10.05 11.36
CA ASN A 511 -12.84 9.88 12.04
C ASN A 511 -12.49 8.40 12.13
N LEU A 512 -11.26 8.07 11.77
CA LEU A 512 -10.64 6.77 12.01
C LEU A 512 -9.63 6.94 13.14
N LYS A 513 -10.00 6.56 14.36
CA LYS A 513 -9.14 6.73 15.53
C LYS A 513 -8.03 5.68 15.54
N PHE A 514 -6.78 6.09 15.63
CA PHE A 514 -5.62 5.21 15.72
C PHE A 514 -5.26 5.02 17.20
N ARG A 515 -6.25 4.52 17.94
CA ARG A 515 -6.19 4.36 19.40
C ARG A 515 -5.10 3.42 19.85
N GLU A 516 -4.71 2.48 19.02
CA GLU A 516 -3.62 1.55 19.31
C GLU A 516 -2.24 2.23 19.35
N SER A 517 -2.13 3.49 18.92
CA SER A 517 -0.87 4.25 18.89
C SER A 517 0.25 3.44 18.18
N ILE A 518 1.40 3.24 18.83
CA ILE A 518 2.53 2.48 18.26
C ILE A 518 2.28 0.97 18.21
N PHE A 519 1.21 0.47 18.80
CA PHE A 519 0.94 -0.96 18.95
C PHE A 519 0.23 -1.55 17.72
N VAL A 520 0.89 -1.52 16.58
CA VAL A 520 0.45 -2.13 15.32
C VAL A 520 1.15 -3.47 15.13
N GLY A 521 0.41 -4.48 14.65
CA GLY A 521 0.95 -5.79 14.33
C GLY A 521 1.68 -6.45 15.52
N TYR A 522 2.86 -7.05 15.26
CA TYR A 522 3.61 -7.77 16.30
C TYR A 522 3.99 -6.89 17.50
N ARG A 523 4.11 -5.56 17.32
CA ARG A 523 4.35 -4.64 18.45
C ARG A 523 3.24 -4.74 19.48
N TYR A 524 2.00 -4.90 19.03
CA TYR A 524 0.87 -5.19 19.89
C TYR A 524 0.91 -6.60 20.45
N TYR A 525 0.89 -7.60 19.56
CA TYR A 525 0.70 -8.99 19.97
C TYR A 525 1.79 -9.50 20.89
N ASP A 526 3.05 -9.07 20.69
CA ASP A 526 4.17 -9.49 21.52
C ASP A 526 4.25 -8.73 22.85
N THR A 527 3.84 -7.45 22.88
CA THR A 527 3.80 -6.65 24.12
C THR A 527 2.64 -7.05 25.02
N ALA A 528 1.45 -7.25 24.45
CA ALA A 528 0.25 -7.70 25.15
C ALA A 528 0.22 -9.21 25.42
N GLU A 529 1.27 -9.95 25.00
CA GLU A 529 1.37 -11.41 25.10
C GLU A 529 0.13 -12.15 24.54
N LYS A 530 -0.47 -11.59 23.48
CA LYS A 530 -1.64 -12.20 22.81
C LYS A 530 -1.22 -13.36 21.94
N GLU A 531 -1.95 -14.45 22.01
CA GLU A 531 -1.74 -15.56 21.09
C GLU A 531 -2.11 -15.19 19.66
N VAL A 532 -1.34 -15.69 18.71
CA VAL A 532 -1.57 -15.50 17.26
C VAL A 532 -1.58 -16.85 16.55
N ALA A 533 -2.14 -16.90 15.36
CA ALA A 533 -2.04 -18.10 14.54
C ALA A 533 -0.60 -18.26 14.00
N TYR A 534 -0.03 -17.17 13.47
CA TYR A 534 1.37 -17.12 13.05
C TYR A 534 1.96 -15.74 13.36
N PRO A 535 3.12 -15.66 14.01
CA PRO A 535 3.73 -14.39 14.35
C PRO A 535 4.39 -13.71 13.13
N PHE A 536 4.65 -12.42 13.24
CA PHE A 536 5.47 -11.67 12.30
C PHE A 536 6.84 -12.32 12.10
N GLY A 537 7.30 -12.36 10.86
CA GLY A 537 8.57 -12.98 10.50
C GLY A 537 8.54 -14.50 10.44
N TYR A 538 7.41 -15.16 10.73
CA TYR A 538 7.28 -16.61 10.71
C TYR A 538 7.30 -17.19 9.29
N GLY A 539 7.94 -18.33 9.16
CA GLY A 539 7.94 -19.15 7.95
C GLY A 539 8.88 -20.36 8.15
N LEU A 540 8.39 -21.55 7.76
CA LEU A 540 9.15 -22.79 7.81
C LEU A 540 9.99 -22.96 6.52
N SER A 541 10.95 -23.89 6.60
CA SER A 541 11.79 -24.33 5.49
C SER A 541 11.82 -25.86 5.46
N TYR A 542 12.14 -26.44 4.31
CA TYR A 542 12.46 -27.87 4.24
C TYR A 542 13.84 -28.19 4.83
N SER A 543 14.64 -27.17 5.09
CA SER A 543 15.92 -27.29 5.79
C SER A 543 15.84 -26.79 7.22
N LYS A 544 16.90 -26.97 7.98
CA LYS A 544 17.04 -26.54 9.39
C LYS A 544 18.29 -25.71 9.55
N PHE A 545 18.22 -24.68 10.41
CA PHE A 545 19.31 -23.75 10.62
C PHE A 545 19.65 -23.63 12.10
N GLU A 546 20.93 -23.53 12.37
CA GLU A 546 21.49 -23.28 13.70
C GLU A 546 22.15 -21.90 13.70
N TYR A 547 21.93 -21.16 14.79
CA TYR A 547 22.48 -19.84 15.00
C TYR A 547 23.50 -19.91 16.15
N SER A 548 24.65 -19.25 15.98
CA SER A 548 25.70 -19.26 16.99
C SER A 548 26.56 -18.00 17.01
N ASP A 549 27.44 -17.91 18.00
CA ASP A 549 28.55 -16.95 18.10
C ASP A 549 28.13 -15.46 18.00
N LEU A 550 27.00 -15.10 18.62
CA LEU A 550 26.54 -13.71 18.65
C LEU A 550 27.55 -12.80 19.34
N LYS A 551 27.95 -11.75 18.67
CA LYS A 551 28.73 -10.62 19.17
C LYS A 551 28.00 -9.32 18.87
N VAL A 552 27.80 -8.53 19.91
CA VAL A 552 27.20 -7.19 19.80
C VAL A 552 28.23 -6.22 20.37
N VAL A 553 28.74 -5.33 19.53
CA VAL A 553 29.86 -4.44 19.86
C VAL A 553 29.54 -3.01 19.45
N LYS A 554 29.67 -2.08 20.39
CA LYS A 554 29.55 -0.64 20.11
C LYS A 554 30.83 -0.16 19.41
N ALA A 555 30.68 0.45 18.24
CA ALA A 555 31.78 1.07 17.52
C ALA A 555 32.02 2.52 17.98
N ASP A 556 33.20 3.07 17.68
CA ASP A 556 33.58 4.43 18.09
C ASP A 556 32.71 5.53 17.47
N ASP A 557 32.07 5.25 16.33
CA ASP A 557 31.12 6.16 15.68
C ASP A 557 29.69 6.10 16.25
N GLY A 558 29.49 5.32 17.32
CA GLY A 558 28.21 5.15 18.01
C GLY A 558 27.28 4.12 17.38
N LYS A 559 27.67 3.48 16.30
CA LYS A 559 26.96 2.35 15.71
C LYS A 559 27.19 1.08 16.51
N VAL A 560 26.32 0.10 16.34
CA VAL A 560 26.42 -1.20 16.99
C VAL A 560 26.56 -2.28 15.92
N ALA A 561 27.72 -2.91 15.90
CA ALA A 561 27.98 -4.08 15.07
C ALA A 561 27.34 -5.31 15.69
N VAL A 562 26.60 -6.08 14.89
CA VAL A 562 25.93 -7.33 15.28
C VAL A 562 26.42 -8.42 14.35
N CYS A 563 27.24 -9.35 14.90
CA CYS A 563 27.84 -10.44 14.12
C CYS A 563 27.38 -11.77 14.73
N PHE A 564 27.00 -12.71 13.87
CA PHE A 564 26.63 -14.08 14.29
C PHE A 564 26.77 -15.04 13.11
N ASN A 565 26.75 -16.34 13.41
CA ASN A 565 26.81 -17.38 12.40
C ASN A 565 25.43 -18.03 12.20
N ILE A 566 25.14 -18.40 10.94
CA ILE A 566 24.01 -19.25 10.57
C ILE A 566 24.54 -20.45 9.80
N LYS A 567 24.20 -21.66 10.24
CA LYS A 567 24.59 -22.92 9.61
C LYS A 567 23.36 -23.66 9.11
N ASN A 568 23.38 -24.10 7.86
CA ASN A 568 22.39 -25.03 7.34
C ASN A 568 22.75 -26.45 7.82
N VAL A 569 21.96 -26.99 8.75
CA VAL A 569 22.13 -28.34 9.31
C VAL A 569 21.17 -29.37 8.68
N GLY A 570 20.40 -28.96 7.72
CA GLY A 570 19.51 -29.82 6.94
C GLY A 570 20.20 -30.49 5.76
N SER A 571 19.39 -31.12 4.90
CA SER A 571 19.87 -31.96 3.80
C SER A 571 19.75 -31.32 2.41
N MET A 572 19.20 -30.11 2.30
CA MET A 572 19.07 -29.40 1.03
C MET A 572 19.49 -27.94 1.14
N LYS A 573 19.88 -27.39 0.00
CA LYS A 573 20.10 -25.93 -0.12
C LYS A 573 18.82 -25.18 0.24
N ALA A 574 18.95 -24.17 1.08
CA ALA A 574 17.82 -23.31 1.44
C ALA A 574 18.29 -21.93 1.90
N ASP A 575 17.39 -20.97 1.81
CA ASP A 575 17.61 -19.63 2.33
C ASP A 575 17.03 -19.50 3.73
N GLU A 576 17.73 -18.77 4.58
CA GLU A 576 17.25 -18.35 5.90
C GLU A 576 17.26 -16.82 6.01
N ILE A 577 16.31 -16.31 6.79
CA ILE A 577 16.14 -14.87 7.02
C ILE A 577 16.31 -14.62 8.53
N ALA A 578 17.45 -14.09 8.91
CA ALA A 578 17.71 -13.66 10.27
C ALA A 578 17.17 -12.25 10.49
N GLN A 579 16.44 -12.08 11.58
CA GLN A 579 15.74 -10.86 11.96
C GLN A 579 16.35 -10.31 13.24
N VAL A 580 16.78 -9.04 13.23
CA VAL A 580 17.40 -8.38 14.37
C VAL A 580 16.39 -7.44 15.02
N TYR A 581 16.04 -7.76 16.25
CA TYR A 581 15.11 -6.97 17.05
C TYR A 581 15.85 -6.27 18.20
N VAL A 582 15.37 -5.10 18.59
CA VAL A 582 15.86 -4.33 19.72
C VAL A 582 14.71 -4.02 20.68
N GLY A 583 14.94 -4.19 21.98
CA GLY A 583 13.99 -3.84 23.02
C GLY A 583 14.70 -3.24 24.23
N ALA A 584 14.09 -2.26 24.89
CA ALA A 584 14.58 -1.67 26.13
C ALA A 584 14.39 -2.63 27.30
N CYS A 585 15.37 -2.72 28.19
CA CYS A 585 15.35 -3.57 29.38
C CYS A 585 15.16 -2.78 30.69
N PHE A 586 14.70 -1.56 30.62
CA PHE A 586 14.50 -0.64 31.75
C PHE A 586 13.09 -0.05 31.75
N ALA A 587 12.67 0.50 32.87
CA ALA A 587 11.43 1.26 32.96
C ALA A 587 11.61 2.63 32.31
N SER A 588 10.76 2.95 31.36
CA SER A 588 10.70 4.23 30.67
C SER A 588 9.48 5.02 31.14
N LYS A 589 9.54 6.33 31.05
CA LYS A 589 8.37 7.23 31.25
C LYS A 589 7.36 7.10 30.13
N VAL A 590 7.80 6.64 28.96
CA VAL A 590 6.95 6.42 27.79
C VAL A 590 6.71 4.94 27.56
N TYR A 591 5.51 4.57 27.11
CA TYR A 591 5.22 3.18 26.73
C TYR A 591 6.06 2.78 25.49
N ARG A 592 6.57 1.56 25.48
CA ARG A 592 7.44 1.02 24.44
C ARG A 592 6.92 -0.34 23.97
N ALA A 593 7.08 -0.63 22.70
CA ALA A 593 6.92 -2.01 22.23
C ALA A 593 7.99 -2.92 22.88
N ARG A 594 7.63 -4.16 23.18
CA ARG A 594 8.56 -5.13 23.79
C ARG A 594 9.83 -5.30 22.98
N LYS A 595 9.73 -5.22 21.68
CA LYS A 595 10.83 -5.24 20.69
C LYS A 595 10.38 -4.70 19.36
N GLU A 596 11.34 -4.26 18.57
CA GLU A 596 11.11 -3.72 17.23
C GLU A 596 12.18 -4.25 16.28
N LEU A 597 11.78 -4.59 15.06
CA LEU A 597 12.69 -4.96 13.97
C LEU A 597 13.56 -3.75 13.61
N LYS A 598 14.87 -3.95 13.61
CA LYS A 598 15.84 -2.88 13.31
C LYS A 598 16.82 -3.26 12.20
N GLU A 599 16.95 -4.56 11.88
CA GLU A 599 17.73 -5.03 10.73
C GLU A 599 17.33 -6.47 10.36
N PHE A 600 17.70 -6.93 9.16
CA PHE A 600 17.53 -8.31 8.72
C PHE A 600 18.54 -8.68 7.62
N ALA A 601 18.82 -9.97 7.52
CA ALA A 601 19.65 -10.54 6.47
C ALA A 601 19.04 -11.81 5.90
N ARG A 602 19.08 -11.96 4.58
CA ARG A 602 18.77 -13.21 3.87
C ARG A 602 20.07 -13.86 3.45
N VAL A 603 20.26 -15.14 3.80
CA VAL A 603 21.43 -15.93 3.43
C VAL A 603 21.02 -17.22 2.74
N SER A 604 21.73 -17.59 1.68
CA SER A 604 21.50 -18.85 0.93
C SER A 604 22.62 -19.82 1.25
N LEU A 605 22.30 -21.01 1.78
CA LEU A 605 23.27 -21.94 2.31
C LEU A 605 23.08 -23.35 1.75
N GLU A 606 24.15 -23.94 1.29
CA GLU A 606 24.22 -25.38 0.97
C GLU A 606 24.16 -26.21 2.26
N PRO A 607 23.81 -27.49 2.20
CA PRO A 607 23.89 -28.39 3.35
C PRO A 607 25.28 -28.39 4.00
N GLY A 608 25.30 -28.12 5.31
CA GLY A 608 26.53 -28.04 6.11
C GLY A 608 27.28 -26.72 6.03
N GLU A 609 26.91 -25.82 5.14
CA GLU A 609 27.51 -24.50 4.98
C GLU A 609 27.15 -23.56 6.16
N THR A 610 28.10 -22.69 6.50
CA THR A 610 27.94 -21.67 7.53
C THR A 610 28.25 -20.30 6.93
N ALA A 611 27.32 -19.36 7.10
CA ALA A 611 27.58 -17.95 6.80
C ALA A 611 27.88 -17.19 8.09
N ASN A 612 28.87 -16.30 8.04
CA ASN A 612 29.03 -15.23 9.01
C ASN A 612 28.17 -14.04 8.56
N VAL A 613 27.24 -13.61 9.39
CA VAL A 613 26.34 -12.48 9.14
C VAL A 613 26.84 -11.28 9.93
N GLU A 614 27.10 -10.19 9.25
CA GLU A 614 27.55 -8.94 9.86
C GLU A 614 26.53 -7.84 9.52
N LEU A 615 25.90 -7.26 10.54
CA LEU A 615 24.91 -6.21 10.44
C LEU A 615 25.34 -5.03 11.29
N CYS A 616 24.78 -3.87 10.94
CA CYS A 616 25.08 -2.63 11.65
C CYS A 616 23.78 -1.95 12.07
N LEU A 617 23.60 -1.71 13.34
CA LEU A 617 22.54 -0.89 13.88
C LEU A 617 23.08 0.53 14.07
N ASP A 618 22.40 1.50 13.48
CA ASP A 618 22.70 2.92 13.72
C ASP A 618 21.96 3.44 14.97
N LYS A 619 22.17 4.72 15.31
CA LYS A 619 21.52 5.36 16.45
C LYS A 619 19.98 5.22 16.42
N CYS A 620 19.38 5.27 15.23
CA CYS A 620 17.93 5.16 15.05
C CYS A 620 17.35 3.82 15.52
N ALA A 621 18.18 2.79 15.76
CA ALA A 621 17.73 1.53 16.31
C ALA A 621 17.30 1.61 17.77
N PHE A 622 17.74 2.63 18.51
CA PHE A 622 17.52 2.81 19.94
C PHE A 622 16.63 4.02 20.26
N GLU A 623 16.27 4.80 19.26
CA GLU A 623 15.45 6.01 19.40
C GLU A 623 13.95 5.72 19.45
N TYR A 624 13.24 6.60 20.14
CA TYR A 624 11.79 6.82 19.99
C TYR A 624 11.52 8.29 19.73
N TYR A 625 10.32 8.62 19.28
CA TYR A 625 9.93 10.01 19.06
C TYR A 625 9.30 10.59 20.33
N SER A 626 9.92 11.61 20.91
CA SER A 626 9.33 12.34 22.02
C SER A 626 8.39 13.43 21.48
N ALA A 627 7.09 13.29 21.76
CA ALA A 627 6.11 14.30 21.41
C ALA A 627 6.30 15.59 22.22
N ASP A 628 6.75 15.49 23.47
CA ASP A 628 7.01 16.63 24.33
C ASP A 628 8.23 17.48 23.90
N LEU A 629 9.22 16.83 23.31
CA LEU A 629 10.46 17.47 22.84
C LEU A 629 10.47 17.73 21.33
N ASP A 630 9.46 17.24 20.62
CA ASP A 630 9.29 17.33 19.17
C ASP A 630 10.54 16.85 18.40
N LYS A 631 11.11 15.70 18.81
CA LYS A 631 12.31 15.12 18.20
C LYS A 631 12.51 13.65 18.53
N TRP A 632 13.34 12.98 17.74
CA TRP A 632 13.88 11.66 18.07
C TRP A 632 14.86 11.75 19.22
N VAL A 633 14.72 10.86 20.20
CA VAL A 633 15.55 10.81 21.41
C VAL A 633 15.93 9.40 21.76
N THR A 634 17.07 9.24 22.45
CA THR A 634 17.54 7.97 23.01
C THR A 634 17.49 8.04 24.52
N GLU A 635 16.90 7.03 25.17
CA GLU A 635 17.07 6.84 26.61
C GLU A 635 18.36 6.07 26.88
N ALA A 636 19.18 6.57 27.82
CA ALA A 636 20.34 5.83 28.29
C ALA A 636 19.90 4.60 29.09
N GLY A 637 20.48 3.44 28.83
CA GLY A 637 20.17 2.20 29.54
C GLY A 637 20.57 0.96 28.80
N THR A 638 20.23 -0.19 29.37
CA THR A 638 20.50 -1.50 28.77
C THR A 638 19.42 -1.88 27.78
N TYR A 639 19.81 -2.18 26.56
CA TYR A 639 18.96 -2.69 25.50
C TYR A 639 19.30 -4.15 25.20
N LYS A 640 18.31 -4.92 24.80
CA LYS A 640 18.49 -6.30 24.34
C LYS A 640 18.45 -6.34 22.82
N VAL A 641 19.54 -6.82 22.22
CA VAL A 641 19.61 -7.16 20.80
C VAL A 641 19.26 -8.64 20.67
N MET A 642 18.28 -8.96 19.88
CA MET A 642 17.71 -10.29 19.72
C MET A 642 17.77 -10.73 18.27
N ILE A 643 18.33 -11.90 18.00
CA ILE A 643 18.37 -12.50 16.66
C ILE A 643 17.32 -13.60 16.60
N GLY A 644 16.36 -13.47 15.71
CA GLY A 644 15.26 -14.42 15.56
C GLY A 644 15.07 -14.93 14.15
N ALA A 645 14.43 -16.10 14.05
CA ALA A 645 13.83 -16.62 12.81
C ALA A 645 12.39 -16.12 12.64
N SER A 646 11.83 -15.50 13.67
CA SER A 646 10.58 -14.73 13.69
C SER A 646 10.57 -13.81 14.91
N SER A 647 9.54 -12.98 15.05
CA SER A 647 9.38 -12.13 16.25
C SER A 647 9.26 -12.94 17.56
N ARG A 648 8.87 -14.22 17.47
CA ARG A 648 8.72 -15.11 18.63
C ARG A 648 9.70 -16.27 18.71
N ASP A 649 10.42 -16.53 17.64
CA ASP A 649 11.48 -17.55 17.63
C ASP A 649 12.84 -16.86 17.71
N ILE A 650 13.18 -16.41 18.94
CA ILE A 650 14.46 -15.77 19.21
C ILE A 650 15.51 -16.84 19.47
N ARG A 651 16.55 -16.87 18.66
CA ARG A 651 17.63 -17.85 18.66
C ARG A 651 18.83 -17.41 19.49
N LEU A 652 19.18 -16.12 19.41
CA LEU A 652 20.31 -15.55 20.15
C LEU A 652 19.89 -14.19 20.72
N SER A 653 20.50 -13.81 21.84
CA SER A 653 20.33 -12.47 22.38
C SER A 653 21.56 -12.03 23.19
N ALA A 654 21.80 -10.73 23.20
CA ALA A 654 22.82 -10.09 24.00
C ALA A 654 22.33 -8.73 24.48
N ASP A 655 22.79 -8.33 25.65
CA ASP A 655 22.50 -7.02 26.20
C ASP A 655 23.62 -6.04 25.78
N ILE A 656 23.24 -4.78 25.59
CA ILE A 656 24.15 -3.67 25.26
C ILE A 656 23.72 -2.41 26.00
N ASP A 657 24.68 -1.73 26.60
CA ASP A 657 24.43 -0.45 27.25
C ASP A 657 24.59 0.70 26.25
N ILE A 658 23.54 1.49 26.11
CA ILE A 658 23.50 2.66 25.26
C ILE A 658 23.54 3.91 26.12
N ASP A 659 24.53 4.77 25.85
CA ASP A 659 24.62 6.10 26.45
C ASP A 659 23.79 7.10 25.65
N SER A 660 23.23 8.09 26.34
CA SER A 660 22.53 9.19 25.69
C SER A 660 22.90 10.53 26.32
N ALA A 661 23.01 11.54 25.47
CA ALA A 661 23.14 12.93 25.89
C ALA A 661 21.81 13.71 25.81
N ASP A 662 20.71 13.04 25.46
CA ASP A 662 19.39 13.66 25.36
C ASP A 662 18.87 14.02 26.76
N ASP A 663 18.46 15.25 26.94
CA ASP A 663 17.82 15.73 28.17
C ASP A 663 16.33 15.40 28.14
N LEU A 664 15.94 14.37 28.90
CA LEU A 664 14.58 13.88 29.05
C LEU A 664 13.87 14.42 30.31
N SER A 665 14.39 15.49 30.91
CA SER A 665 13.81 16.09 32.14
C SER A 665 12.39 16.62 31.92
N LYS A 666 12.08 17.02 30.68
CA LYS A 666 10.76 17.53 30.27
C LYS A 666 9.84 16.46 29.72
N GLU A 667 10.30 15.22 29.57
CA GLU A 667 9.49 14.12 29.14
C GLU A 667 8.39 13.81 30.15
N SER A 668 7.15 13.82 29.73
CA SER A 668 6.00 13.47 30.55
C SER A 668 6.02 12.01 30.99
N ASP A 669 5.50 11.74 32.17
CA ASP A 669 5.29 10.34 32.60
C ASP A 669 3.94 9.85 32.11
N TYR A 670 3.96 9.12 31.02
CA TYR A 670 2.76 8.57 30.40
C TYR A 670 2.01 7.57 31.29
N ALA A 671 2.67 7.00 32.30
CA ALA A 671 2.01 6.11 33.26
C ALA A 671 0.96 6.83 34.12
N GLU A 672 1.08 8.16 34.28
CA GLU A 672 0.13 8.95 35.05
C GLU A 672 -1.21 9.17 34.34
N PHE A 673 -1.22 9.24 32.99
CA PHE A 673 -2.41 9.61 32.23
C PHE A 673 -2.79 8.62 31.10
N ALA A 674 -1.94 7.64 30.79
CA ALA A 674 -2.16 6.63 29.75
C ALA A 674 -1.64 5.24 30.17
N PRO A 675 -1.97 4.71 31.36
CA PRO A 675 -1.39 3.51 31.94
C PRO A 675 -1.66 2.23 31.15
N HIS A 676 -2.79 2.14 30.40
CA HIS A 676 -3.14 0.93 29.64
C HIS A 676 -2.21 0.69 28.45
N TYR A 677 -1.53 1.73 27.95
CA TYR A 677 -0.56 1.59 26.85
C TYR A 677 0.71 0.84 27.27
N PHE A 678 1.14 0.91 28.55
CA PHE A 678 2.36 0.23 29.01
C PHE A 678 2.31 -1.30 28.91
N LYS A 679 1.11 -1.88 28.87
CA LYS A 679 0.88 -3.31 28.66
C LYS A 679 0.21 -3.61 27.32
N ALA A 680 0.15 -2.61 26.46
CA ALA A 680 -0.61 -2.69 25.21
C ALA A 680 -2.05 -3.20 25.40
N ASN A 681 -2.71 -2.84 26.51
CA ASN A 681 -4.09 -3.22 26.78
C ASN A 681 -5.07 -2.30 26.08
N ILE A 682 -5.01 -2.28 24.74
CA ILE A 682 -5.70 -1.32 23.87
C ILE A 682 -7.22 -1.40 24.01
N ALA A 683 -7.76 -2.57 24.31
CA ALA A 683 -9.20 -2.74 24.50
C ALA A 683 -9.76 -1.92 25.67
N GLU A 684 -8.92 -1.61 26.67
CA GLU A 684 -9.27 -0.85 27.87
C GLU A 684 -8.90 0.63 27.79
N VAL A 685 -8.19 1.07 26.74
CA VAL A 685 -7.86 2.47 26.53
C VAL A 685 -9.14 3.29 26.37
N SER A 686 -9.39 4.19 27.31
CA SER A 686 -10.53 5.11 27.30
C SER A 686 -10.35 6.22 26.25
N ASP A 687 -11.42 6.94 25.92
CA ASP A 687 -11.31 8.10 25.04
C ASP A 687 -10.45 9.19 25.71
N THR A 688 -10.55 9.36 27.02
CA THR A 688 -9.72 10.31 27.77
C THR A 688 -8.23 9.96 27.67
N GLU A 689 -7.85 8.68 27.86
CA GLU A 689 -6.44 8.28 27.69
C GLU A 689 -5.96 8.49 26.28
N PHE A 690 -6.78 8.17 25.28
CA PHE A 690 -6.44 8.41 23.88
C PHE A 690 -6.28 9.90 23.59
N TYR A 691 -7.17 10.76 24.10
CA TYR A 691 -7.06 12.21 23.90
C TYR A 691 -5.86 12.81 24.65
N ASN A 692 -5.51 12.27 25.82
CA ASN A 692 -4.28 12.66 26.51
C ASN A 692 -3.02 12.35 25.68
N VAL A 693 -2.98 11.18 25.06
CA VAL A 693 -1.85 10.79 24.17
C VAL A 693 -1.88 11.57 22.85
N LEU A 694 -3.06 11.89 22.35
CA LEU A 694 -3.25 12.71 21.15
C LEU A 694 -2.83 14.17 21.39
N GLY A 695 -2.90 14.65 22.64
CA GLY A 695 -2.55 16.02 23.03
C GLY A 695 -3.68 17.05 22.88
N TYR A 696 -4.87 16.62 22.49
CA TYR A 696 -6.07 17.44 22.40
C TYR A 696 -7.34 16.59 22.53
N ASP A 697 -8.43 17.22 23.00
CA ASP A 697 -9.75 16.58 23.04
C ASP A 697 -10.41 16.68 21.67
N LEU A 698 -10.63 15.53 21.04
CA LEU A 698 -11.24 15.48 19.71
C LEU A 698 -12.67 16.02 19.72
N ASP A 699 -13.43 15.81 20.82
CA ASP A 699 -14.82 16.23 20.92
C ASP A 699 -14.96 17.76 20.96
N GLU A 700 -13.93 18.51 21.40
CA GLU A 700 -13.89 19.98 21.33
C GLU A 700 -13.66 20.51 19.90
N TYR A 701 -13.08 19.69 19.01
CA TYR A 701 -12.81 20.06 17.62
C TYR A 701 -13.92 19.63 16.65
N LEU A 702 -14.85 18.80 17.10
CA LEU A 702 -15.98 18.40 16.27
C LEU A 702 -16.97 19.56 16.17
N PRO A 703 -17.51 19.82 14.95
CA PRO A 703 -18.60 20.79 14.84
C PRO A 703 -19.76 20.35 15.72
N ASP A 704 -20.33 21.29 16.44
CA ASP A 704 -21.50 21.04 17.26
C ASP A 704 -22.55 20.30 16.43
N SER A 705 -22.99 19.14 16.91
CA SER A 705 -23.97 18.27 16.22
C SER A 705 -25.32 18.95 15.97
N SER A 706 -25.52 20.15 16.51
CA SER A 706 -26.68 21.01 16.24
C SER A 706 -26.60 21.76 14.90
N ASP A 707 -25.41 21.93 14.29
CA ASP A 707 -25.26 22.58 12.98
C ASP A 707 -24.90 21.57 11.88
N LEU A 708 -25.81 20.62 11.65
CA LEU A 708 -25.73 19.58 10.62
C LEU A 708 -25.94 20.12 9.19
N ARG A 709 -25.55 21.35 8.90
CA ARG A 709 -25.61 21.88 7.55
C ARG A 709 -24.47 21.34 6.71
N LEU A 710 -24.82 20.58 5.70
CA LEU A 710 -23.87 20.10 4.70
C LEU A 710 -23.24 21.26 3.94
N THR A 711 -21.99 21.08 3.57
CA THR A 711 -21.18 22.00 2.76
C THR A 711 -20.71 21.27 1.50
N GLN A 712 -19.97 21.92 0.64
CA GLN A 712 -19.31 21.24 -0.49
C GLN A 712 -18.21 20.25 -0.05
N ALA A 713 -17.72 20.34 1.18
CA ALA A 713 -16.75 19.39 1.74
C ALA A 713 -17.40 18.05 2.14
N ASP A 714 -18.74 18.00 2.11
CA ASP A 714 -19.50 16.81 2.47
C ASP A 714 -19.89 16.02 1.22
N ALA A 715 -20.20 14.74 1.42
CA ALA A 715 -20.62 13.82 0.38
C ALA A 715 -22.15 13.66 0.36
N ILE A 716 -22.68 13.09 -0.72
CA ILE A 716 -24.12 12.78 -0.83
C ILE A 716 -24.56 11.80 0.28
N ALA A 717 -23.70 10.86 0.64
CA ALA A 717 -23.95 9.89 1.70
C ALA A 717 -24.26 10.53 3.05
N ASP A 718 -23.72 11.74 3.32
CA ASP A 718 -23.92 12.43 4.59
C ASP A 718 -25.33 13.04 4.72
N ALA A 719 -26.04 13.16 3.61
CA ALA A 719 -27.39 13.73 3.58
C ALA A 719 -28.47 12.79 4.14
N THR A 720 -28.26 12.28 5.34
CA THR A 720 -29.17 11.33 5.99
C THR A 720 -30.32 12.00 6.74
N ALA A 721 -30.18 13.27 7.10
CA ALA A 721 -31.18 14.00 7.88
C ALA A 721 -32.35 14.50 7.02
N SER A 722 -32.09 14.94 5.78
CA SER A 722 -33.11 15.53 4.91
C SER A 722 -33.86 14.50 4.06
N LYS A 723 -35.15 14.78 3.78
CA LYS A 723 -35.94 13.95 2.84
C LYS A 723 -35.35 13.92 1.40
N PRO A 724 -34.90 15.04 0.82
CA PRO A 724 -34.22 14.99 -0.47
C PRO A 724 -32.95 14.14 -0.47
N GLY A 725 -32.11 14.29 0.55
CA GLY A 725 -30.89 13.51 0.68
C GLY A 725 -31.15 12.01 0.73
N LYS A 726 -32.11 11.57 1.56
CA LYS A 726 -32.54 10.16 1.61
C LYS A 726 -33.01 9.64 0.25
N ARG A 727 -33.76 10.44 -0.51
CA ARG A 727 -34.24 10.04 -1.85
C ARG A 727 -33.10 9.90 -2.85
N ILE A 728 -32.12 10.81 -2.82
CA ILE A 728 -30.94 10.77 -3.71
C ILE A 728 -30.08 9.56 -3.37
N ASN A 729 -29.82 9.33 -2.09
CA ASN A 729 -29.09 8.14 -1.64
C ASN A 729 -29.77 6.84 -2.11
N ASN A 730 -31.09 6.72 -1.91
CA ASN A 730 -31.85 5.55 -2.37
C ASN A 730 -31.84 5.40 -3.91
N ALA A 731 -31.85 6.50 -4.66
CA ALA A 731 -31.77 6.45 -6.12
C ALA A 731 -30.39 5.95 -6.59
N LEU A 732 -29.31 6.34 -5.91
CA LEU A 732 -27.96 5.82 -6.18
C LEU A 732 -27.86 4.33 -5.85
N ASP A 733 -28.51 3.86 -4.77
CA ASP A 733 -28.59 2.43 -4.44
C ASP A 733 -29.35 1.63 -5.50
N MET A 734 -30.39 2.23 -6.12
CA MET A 734 -31.08 1.61 -7.27
C MET A 734 -30.18 1.49 -8.49
N VAL A 735 -29.24 2.41 -8.74
CA VAL A 735 -28.26 2.29 -9.82
C VAL A 735 -27.34 1.09 -9.57
N ALA A 736 -26.99 0.83 -8.31
CA ALA A 736 -26.24 -0.37 -7.93
C ALA A 736 -26.95 -1.68 -8.29
N SER A 737 -28.26 -1.67 -8.39
CA SER A 737 -29.07 -2.87 -8.69
C SER A 737 -29.26 -3.17 -10.19
N ILE A 738 -28.66 -2.39 -11.11
CA ILE A 738 -28.78 -2.59 -12.56
C ILE A 738 -28.06 -3.87 -13.01
N PRO A 739 -28.73 -4.86 -13.66
CA PRO A 739 -28.16 -6.20 -13.89
C PRO A 739 -26.97 -6.27 -14.86
N PHE A 740 -26.77 -5.25 -15.71
CA PHE A 740 -25.78 -5.29 -16.80
C PHE A 740 -24.40 -4.70 -16.46
N ILE A 741 -24.23 -4.15 -15.27
CA ILE A 741 -22.95 -3.63 -14.79
C ILE A 741 -22.33 -4.72 -13.88
N PRO A 742 -21.07 -5.13 -14.09
CA PRO A 742 -20.41 -6.05 -13.18
C PRO A 742 -20.38 -5.52 -11.73
N GLU A 743 -20.57 -6.41 -10.77
CA GLU A 743 -20.81 -6.05 -9.34
C GLU A 743 -19.69 -5.18 -8.75
N ASN A 744 -18.44 -5.49 -9.07
CA ASN A 744 -17.27 -4.72 -8.66
C ASN A 744 -17.32 -3.27 -9.19
N TYR A 745 -17.78 -3.05 -10.44
CA TYR A 745 -17.90 -1.70 -10.99
C TYR A 745 -19.10 -0.95 -10.43
N LYS A 746 -20.22 -1.63 -10.15
CA LYS A 746 -21.38 -1.01 -9.50
C LYS A 746 -21.00 -0.44 -8.15
N LYS A 747 -20.40 -1.29 -7.30
CA LYS A 747 -20.00 -0.91 -5.95
C LYS A 747 -19.00 0.24 -6.01
N LEU A 748 -17.96 0.14 -6.83
CA LEU A 748 -16.95 1.18 -6.98
C LEU A 748 -17.55 2.53 -7.42
N ILE A 749 -18.42 2.54 -8.43
CA ILE A 749 -19.01 3.77 -8.95
C ILE A 749 -19.97 4.38 -7.93
N VAL A 750 -20.86 3.56 -7.35
CA VAL A 750 -21.89 4.05 -6.43
C VAL A 750 -21.28 4.51 -5.13
N ASP A 751 -20.38 3.74 -4.55
CA ASP A 751 -19.72 4.11 -3.29
C ASP A 751 -18.81 5.33 -3.48
N SER A 752 -18.04 5.41 -4.59
CA SER A 752 -17.24 6.59 -4.89
C SER A 752 -18.09 7.84 -5.08
N VAL A 753 -19.21 7.75 -5.81
CA VAL A 753 -20.11 8.89 -6.02
C VAL A 753 -20.79 9.31 -4.73
N LYS A 754 -21.20 8.34 -3.90
CA LYS A 754 -21.86 8.63 -2.63
C LYS A 754 -20.92 9.26 -1.59
N THR A 755 -19.68 8.77 -1.53
CA THR A 755 -18.73 9.13 -0.47
C THR A 755 -17.76 10.24 -0.86
N MET A 756 -17.65 10.56 -2.15
CA MET A 756 -16.80 11.64 -2.62
C MET A 756 -17.40 13.01 -2.25
N PRO A 757 -16.66 13.89 -1.58
CA PRO A 757 -17.07 15.26 -1.32
C PRO A 757 -17.41 16.02 -2.61
N LEU A 758 -18.43 16.88 -2.55
CA LEU A 758 -18.92 17.61 -3.75
C LEU A 758 -17.85 18.52 -4.36
N ASN A 759 -16.99 19.14 -3.57
CA ASN A 759 -15.86 19.94 -4.05
C ASN A 759 -14.87 19.10 -4.87
N ARG A 760 -14.63 17.85 -4.51
CA ARG A 760 -13.80 16.93 -5.30
C ARG A 760 -14.47 16.50 -6.60
N MET A 761 -15.79 16.35 -6.60
CA MET A 761 -16.55 16.13 -7.84
C MET A 761 -16.41 17.31 -8.82
N VAL A 762 -16.37 18.52 -8.30
CA VAL A 762 -16.12 19.74 -9.12
C VAL A 762 -14.74 19.66 -9.77
N HIS A 763 -13.70 19.29 -9.01
CA HIS A 763 -12.34 19.09 -9.52
C HIS A 763 -12.29 17.95 -10.55
N ALA A 764 -12.82 16.78 -10.21
CA ALA A 764 -12.81 15.59 -11.07
C ALA A 764 -13.52 15.85 -12.42
N SER A 765 -14.58 16.64 -12.42
CA SER A 765 -15.32 17.05 -13.62
C SER A 765 -14.63 18.15 -14.42
N LYS A 766 -13.47 18.66 -13.98
CA LYS A 766 -12.75 19.81 -14.56
C LYS A 766 -13.59 21.09 -14.58
N GLY A 767 -14.48 21.26 -13.61
CA GLY A 767 -15.41 22.38 -13.48
C GLY A 767 -16.63 22.31 -14.42
N ILE A 768 -16.85 21.19 -15.12
CA ILE A 768 -18.13 20.96 -15.86
C ILE A 768 -19.28 20.90 -14.86
N PHE A 769 -19.11 20.17 -13.77
CA PHE A 769 -19.91 20.32 -12.56
C PHE A 769 -19.28 21.47 -11.75
N SER A 770 -19.91 22.66 -11.76
CA SER A 770 -19.32 23.87 -11.21
C SER A 770 -19.56 24.03 -9.71
N ASP A 771 -18.80 24.90 -9.05
CA ASP A 771 -19.01 25.24 -7.62
C ASP A 771 -20.47 25.68 -7.35
N ASN A 772 -21.06 26.50 -8.21
CA ASN A 772 -22.46 26.90 -8.07
C ASN A 772 -23.44 25.72 -8.23
N MET A 773 -23.12 24.73 -9.04
CA MET A 773 -23.91 23.50 -9.14
C MET A 773 -23.80 22.65 -7.88
N ALA A 774 -22.61 22.58 -7.31
CA ALA A 774 -22.38 21.91 -6.02
C ALA A 774 -23.16 22.60 -4.89
N ASP A 775 -23.12 23.94 -4.83
CA ASP A 775 -23.94 24.73 -3.88
C ASP A 775 -25.44 24.49 -4.07
N GLY A 776 -25.89 24.32 -5.30
CA GLY A 776 -27.27 23.96 -5.60
C GLY A 776 -27.66 22.61 -5.00
N ILE A 777 -26.79 21.60 -5.14
CA ILE A 777 -27.00 20.28 -4.53
C ILE A 777 -26.97 20.39 -3.00
N VAL A 778 -25.96 21.07 -2.43
CA VAL A 778 -25.86 21.32 -0.98
C VAL A 778 -27.14 21.96 -0.45
N THR A 779 -27.67 22.98 -1.15
CA THR A 779 -28.92 23.64 -0.76
C THR A 779 -30.10 22.65 -0.72
N LEU A 780 -30.23 21.78 -1.73
CA LEU A 780 -31.26 20.77 -1.77
C LEU A 780 -31.08 19.72 -0.66
N LEU A 781 -29.86 19.26 -0.46
CA LEU A 781 -29.53 18.27 0.58
C LEU A 781 -29.81 18.79 2.00
N ASN A 782 -29.65 20.10 2.22
CA ASN A 782 -30.00 20.79 3.46
C ASN A 782 -31.52 21.10 3.61
N GLY A 783 -32.35 20.57 2.72
CA GLY A 783 -33.80 20.75 2.79
C GLY A 783 -34.32 22.00 2.08
N GLY A 784 -33.52 22.68 1.30
CA GLY A 784 -33.95 23.76 0.40
C GLY A 784 -34.85 23.27 -0.73
N THR A 785 -35.41 24.20 -1.50
CA THR A 785 -36.32 23.84 -2.58
C THR A 785 -35.61 23.48 -3.87
N VAL A 786 -36.27 22.69 -4.74
CA VAL A 786 -35.78 22.39 -6.08
C VAL A 786 -35.60 23.67 -6.93
N VAL A 787 -36.39 24.70 -6.64
CA VAL A 787 -36.29 26.01 -7.30
C VAL A 787 -34.99 26.73 -6.92
N ASP A 788 -34.59 26.68 -5.63
CA ASP A 788 -33.33 27.28 -5.17
C ASP A 788 -32.12 26.53 -5.74
N MET A 789 -32.18 25.21 -5.74
CA MET A 789 -31.17 24.38 -6.42
C MET A 789 -31.08 24.77 -7.92
N ALA A 790 -32.21 24.86 -8.64
CA ALA A 790 -32.24 25.18 -10.05
C ALA A 790 -31.66 26.56 -10.35
N LYS A 791 -31.92 27.56 -9.51
CA LYS A 791 -31.31 28.91 -9.64
C LYS A 791 -29.77 28.84 -9.52
N LEU A 792 -29.27 28.17 -8.54
CA LEU A 792 -27.80 28.02 -8.33
C LEU A 792 -27.18 27.22 -9.46
N MET A 793 -27.82 26.12 -9.90
CA MET A 793 -27.36 25.37 -11.07
C MET A 793 -27.32 26.22 -12.34
N ALA A 794 -28.33 27.07 -12.55
CA ALA A 794 -28.35 28.02 -13.68
C ALA A 794 -27.22 29.05 -13.64
N LEU A 795 -26.82 29.51 -12.45
CA LEU A 795 -25.65 30.37 -12.25
C LEU A 795 -24.34 29.64 -12.58
N GLY A 796 -24.29 28.34 -12.46
CA GLY A 796 -23.14 27.51 -12.84
C GLY A 796 -22.98 27.27 -14.33
N LEU A 797 -24.03 27.43 -15.14
CA LEU A 797 -23.98 27.15 -16.59
C LEU A 797 -22.90 27.94 -17.35
N PRO A 798 -22.67 29.26 -17.09
CA PRO A 798 -21.59 30.00 -17.74
C PRO A 798 -20.20 29.42 -17.44
N ASP A 799 -19.98 28.90 -16.23
CA ASP A 799 -18.70 28.29 -15.84
C ASP A 799 -18.53 26.91 -16.47
N THR A 800 -19.58 26.12 -16.52
CA THR A 800 -19.66 24.88 -17.28
C THR A 800 -19.36 25.14 -18.79
N ALA A 801 -19.99 26.16 -19.40
CA ALA A 801 -19.71 26.53 -20.78
C ALA A 801 -18.24 26.91 -21.00
N LYS A 802 -17.64 27.69 -20.06
CA LYS A 802 -16.21 28.01 -20.13
C LYS A 802 -15.35 26.76 -20.01
N ALA A 803 -15.66 25.84 -19.08
CA ALA A 803 -14.92 24.59 -18.88
C ALA A 803 -14.95 23.70 -20.15
N ILE A 804 -16.04 23.70 -20.89
CA ILE A 804 -16.19 22.94 -22.13
C ILE A 804 -15.55 23.66 -23.32
N VAL A 805 -15.84 24.96 -23.53
CA VAL A 805 -15.52 25.71 -24.74
C VAL A 805 -14.04 26.13 -24.79
N VAL A 806 -13.48 26.58 -23.68
CA VAL A 806 -12.10 27.10 -23.64
C VAL A 806 -11.05 26.04 -24.07
N PRO A 807 -11.12 24.79 -23.66
CA PRO A 807 -10.20 23.75 -24.17
C PRO A 807 -10.34 23.49 -25.65
N PHE A 808 -11.57 23.60 -26.23
CA PHE A 808 -11.83 23.46 -27.66
C PHE A 808 -11.22 24.61 -28.48
N ILE A 809 -11.32 25.84 -27.98
CA ILE A 809 -10.73 27.01 -28.63
C ILE A 809 -9.21 26.91 -28.64
N GLN A 810 -8.62 26.46 -27.53
CA GLN A 810 -7.18 26.25 -27.39
C GLN A 810 -6.67 25.14 -28.34
N LYS A 811 -7.37 23.99 -28.44
CA LYS A 811 -7.04 22.94 -29.41
C LYS A 811 -7.11 23.43 -30.87
N LYS A 812 -8.09 24.26 -31.24
CA LYS A 812 -8.20 24.82 -32.58
C LYS A 812 -7.10 25.85 -32.88
N ALA A 813 -6.64 26.59 -31.92
CA ALA A 813 -5.54 27.55 -32.10
C ALA A 813 -4.19 26.84 -32.36
N VAL A 814 -4.00 25.63 -31.83
CA VAL A 814 -2.82 24.81 -32.05
C VAL A 814 -2.90 24.03 -33.37
N ALA A 815 -4.11 23.74 -33.89
CA ALA A 815 -4.32 22.87 -35.06
C ALA A 815 -4.28 23.56 -36.42
N LYS A 816 -3.91 24.83 -36.52
CA LYS A 816 -3.73 25.50 -37.83
C LYS A 816 -2.25 25.49 -38.22
N PRO A 817 -1.80 24.57 -39.09
CA PRO A 817 -0.50 24.72 -39.73
C PRO A 817 -0.54 26.00 -40.61
N LYS A 818 0.40 26.91 -40.39
CA LYS A 818 0.63 28.00 -41.35
C LYS A 818 0.93 27.37 -42.71
N LYS A 819 0.04 27.50 -43.68
CA LYS A 819 0.35 27.24 -45.08
C LYS A 819 1.52 28.13 -45.43
N LYS A 820 2.70 27.57 -45.63
CA LYS A 820 3.78 28.24 -46.34
C LYS A 820 3.26 28.58 -47.70
N LYS A 821 3.01 29.88 -47.98
CA LYS A 821 2.94 30.40 -49.33
C LYS A 821 4.33 30.23 -49.93
N GLY A 822 4.42 29.39 -50.94
CA GLY A 822 5.63 29.32 -51.77
C GLY A 822 5.82 30.63 -52.58
N ILE A 823 7.01 31.06 -52.59
CA ILE A 823 7.74 31.64 -53.76
C ILE A 823 9.11 31.03 -53.73
#